data_85fa7372c88b017591029ee1accc989c
#
_entry.id   85fa7372c88b017591029ee1accc989c
#
_cell.length_a   1.000
_cell.length_b   1.000
_cell.length_c   1.000
_cell.angle_alpha   90.00
_cell.angle_beta   90.00
_cell.angle_gamma   90.00
#
_symmetry.space_group_name_H-M   'P 1'
#
loop_
_entity.id
_entity.type
_entity.pdbx_description
1 polymer ?
#
loop_
_entity_poly.entity_id
_entity_poly.type
_entity_poly.pdbx_seq_one_letter_code
_entity_poly.pdbx_strand_id
1 'polypeptide(L)'
;MAFVFMCVPRAFSQYTEYVDPMIGSGAHGHVFVGANVPWGMVNVGPVQPYHGWDWCSGYHETGDSIIGFAHTHLSGTGCSDLGDITLMPIYGYAATAGSREDFINSIASRYSHKHEVVEPGYYSVMLDKSHIKAEMTATDRTAIHKFTFPKGNRYANIVLDLEGGIGDRATETRIWPYDMFTLAGYRASRGWTNHIVYYAIRFDRPVKEFVIDSIDSRYAQAIFDVKPGDVVQAHVAISPVSEMGAMANLQMEQHQKDFATVRTEAKERWNKELGRIRAKFDSPRDSTIFYTSLYHVLFAPQVWSDVTGDYMGANGMIQRSPDFQNYTTWSLWDTYRALHPLATLMMQDKLADWAKTMMAICEEHGELPMWHLHSTDTYCMVGEPGVPVLADMILKGVKGFDYEKAYQYLKQSMGDPETTPERRRFQYRGIPDRGKTELWKYGYLTFDSPEIETVSKNMEYYLAAWSVAQVAGRLGHKEDSVRFHNLSMCYKKIYDERVGYFRAKDKAGNFRTTEGFNPSHHTKDYTEGTPWQYLWLVPHDVNGLIDMLGGKKKAEARLDSLFLADSKLNADANPDISGLIGQYAHGNEPSHHTIYIYNYLGQPDKASRRIHEVFQTMYTDKPDGVCGNEDVGQMSAWYVMAAMGLYQVEPCGGIYQLSAPLAREASFDVAEGKTFTVRTKGKGTAVKRWKLNGKRLDRTYITHDEIMAGGVLEAELKK
;
A
#
# COMPACT_ATOMS: atom_id res chain seq x y z
N MET A 1 47.45 18.47 -26.81
CA MET A 1 47.03 18.32 -25.40
C MET A 1 45.65 17.66 -25.39
N ALA A 2 45.56 16.39 -25.09
CA ALA A 2 44.32 15.65 -24.95
C ALA A 2 43.88 15.73 -23.52
N PHE A 3 42.72 16.38 -23.24
CA PHE A 3 42.12 16.36 -21.96
C PHE A 3 41.44 15.01 -21.74
N VAL A 4 42.02 14.17 -20.91
CA VAL A 4 41.37 12.98 -20.36
C VAL A 4 40.40 13.44 -19.30
N PHE A 5 39.10 13.40 -19.58
CA PHE A 5 38.07 13.51 -18.58
C PHE A 5 38.11 12.22 -17.70
N MET A 6 38.77 12.29 -16.55
CA MET A 6 38.57 11.30 -15.51
C MET A 6 37.12 11.41 -15.00
N CYS A 7 36.28 10.47 -15.41
CA CYS A 7 35.01 10.22 -14.75
C CYS A 7 35.33 9.68 -13.35
N VAL A 8 35.31 10.54 -12.35
CA VAL A 8 35.32 10.10 -10.95
C VAL A 8 33.96 9.42 -10.71
N PRO A 9 33.93 8.11 -10.37
CA PRO A 9 32.67 7.49 -10.00
C PRO A 9 32.15 8.25 -8.78
N ARG A 10 31.00 8.90 -8.91
CA ARG A 10 30.22 9.37 -7.76
C ARG A 10 29.96 8.11 -6.92
N ALA A 11 30.54 8.04 -5.73
CA ALA A 11 30.11 7.08 -4.73
C ALA A 11 28.62 7.36 -4.48
N PHE A 12 27.76 6.53 -5.03
CA PHE A 12 26.33 6.58 -4.73
C PHE A 12 26.21 6.30 -3.24
N SER A 13 25.52 7.19 -2.51
CA SER A 13 25.14 6.93 -1.13
C SER A 13 24.37 5.60 -1.11
N GLN A 14 24.74 4.69 -0.21
CA GLN A 14 24.12 3.35 -0.17
C GLN A 14 22.91 3.42 0.77
N TYR A 15 21.77 3.91 0.26
CA TYR A 15 20.54 4.08 1.03
C TYR A 15 19.96 2.75 1.54
N THR A 16 20.22 1.65 0.83
CA THR A 16 19.83 0.30 1.24
C THR A 16 20.46 -0.13 2.57
N GLU A 17 21.58 0.47 2.99
CA GLU A 17 22.22 0.18 4.28
C GLU A 17 21.44 0.73 5.49
N TYR A 18 20.53 1.67 5.27
CA TYR A 18 19.64 2.20 6.31
C TYR A 18 18.34 1.40 6.46
N VAL A 19 18.02 0.52 5.52
CA VAL A 19 16.75 -0.23 5.53
C VAL A 19 16.87 -1.45 6.42
N ASP A 20 15.95 -1.59 7.36
CA ASP A 20 15.71 -2.83 8.11
C ASP A 20 14.35 -3.41 7.71
N PRO A 21 14.29 -4.39 6.79
CA PRO A 21 13.04 -4.95 6.31
C PRO A 21 12.24 -5.72 7.37
N MET A 22 12.79 -5.93 8.57
CA MET A 22 12.08 -6.58 9.68
C MET A 22 11.15 -5.61 10.43
N ILE A 23 11.31 -4.30 10.29
CA ILE A 23 10.39 -3.33 10.90
C ILE A 23 8.98 -3.51 10.32
N GLY A 24 7.99 -3.73 11.19
CA GLY A 24 6.60 -3.98 10.82
C GLY A 24 6.26 -5.46 10.59
N SER A 25 7.22 -6.38 10.72
CA SER A 25 6.98 -7.83 10.63
C SER A 25 6.46 -8.46 11.92
N GLY A 26 6.40 -7.70 13.00
CA GLY A 26 5.89 -8.10 14.30
C GLY A 26 4.66 -7.29 14.73
N ALA A 27 4.03 -7.69 15.81
CA ALA A 27 2.77 -7.15 16.29
C ALA A 27 1.71 -7.13 15.16
N HIS A 28 1.13 -5.97 14.85
CA HIS A 28 0.06 -5.81 13.86
C HIS A 28 0.53 -5.04 12.60
N GLY A 29 1.83 -5.01 12.30
CA GLY A 29 2.34 -4.28 11.13
C GLY A 29 2.06 -4.97 9.81
N HIS A 30 2.00 -6.30 9.79
CA HIS A 30 1.69 -7.18 8.64
C HIS A 30 2.58 -6.95 7.41
N VAL A 31 3.80 -6.44 7.61
CA VAL A 31 4.72 -6.12 6.51
C VAL A 31 5.29 -7.38 5.89
N PHE A 32 5.40 -7.37 4.57
CA PHE A 32 6.06 -8.42 3.79
C PHE A 32 7.55 -8.53 4.13
N VAL A 33 8.02 -9.77 4.33
CA VAL A 33 9.43 -10.11 4.52
C VAL A 33 9.89 -11.02 3.39
N GLY A 34 10.87 -10.58 2.59
CA GLY A 34 11.35 -11.35 1.47
C GLY A 34 12.20 -10.53 0.49
N ALA A 35 12.33 -11.03 -0.72
CA ALA A 35 13.04 -10.37 -1.81
C ALA A 35 12.04 -9.85 -2.87
N ASN A 36 12.15 -8.56 -3.19
CA ASN A 36 11.40 -7.91 -4.25
C ASN A 36 12.20 -6.76 -4.87
N VAL A 37 11.63 -6.10 -5.84
CA VAL A 37 12.13 -4.81 -6.36
C VAL A 37 11.02 -3.76 -6.26
N PRO A 38 11.34 -2.46 -6.26
CA PRO A 38 10.32 -1.41 -6.21
C PRO A 38 9.22 -1.63 -7.25
N TRP A 39 7.96 -1.67 -6.78
CA TRP A 39 6.75 -1.89 -7.58
C TRP A 39 6.72 -3.22 -8.36
N GLY A 40 7.58 -4.18 -8.05
CA GLY A 40 7.61 -5.47 -8.75
C GLY A 40 6.34 -6.30 -8.53
N MET A 41 5.95 -7.07 -9.56
CA MET A 41 4.88 -8.07 -9.48
C MET A 41 5.26 -9.20 -8.51
N VAL A 42 6.54 -9.59 -8.51
CA VAL A 42 7.05 -10.66 -7.66
C VAL A 42 7.51 -10.12 -6.32
N ASN A 43 6.91 -10.66 -5.27
CA ASN A 43 7.32 -10.51 -3.89
C ASN A 43 7.58 -11.91 -3.35
N VAL A 44 8.84 -12.39 -3.49
CA VAL A 44 9.19 -13.76 -3.10
C VAL A 44 9.68 -13.79 -1.65
N GLY A 45 9.01 -14.57 -0.83
CA GLY A 45 9.34 -14.65 0.59
C GLY A 45 8.84 -15.92 1.28
N PRO A 46 9.25 -16.13 2.54
CA PRO A 46 8.84 -17.27 3.32
C PRO A 46 7.35 -17.22 3.63
N VAL A 47 6.72 -18.38 3.60
CA VAL A 47 5.39 -18.62 4.13
C VAL A 47 5.52 -19.48 5.38
N GLN A 48 4.94 -19.02 6.48
CA GLN A 48 4.85 -19.72 7.75
C GLN A 48 3.49 -20.41 7.88
N PRO A 49 3.33 -21.41 8.78
CA PRO A 49 2.01 -21.87 9.16
C PRO A 49 1.15 -20.70 9.65
N TYR A 50 -0.09 -20.65 9.20
CA TYR A 50 -1.01 -19.57 9.56
C TYR A 50 -1.47 -19.71 11.03
N HIS A 51 -1.20 -18.68 11.84
CA HIS A 51 -1.57 -18.63 13.26
C HIS A 51 -2.56 -17.51 13.61
N GLY A 52 -3.32 -17.03 12.64
CA GLY A 52 -4.33 -15.99 12.84
C GLY A 52 -3.97 -14.66 12.16
N TRP A 53 -4.62 -13.59 12.60
CA TRP A 53 -4.63 -12.30 11.95
C TRP A 53 -3.23 -11.70 11.70
N ASP A 54 -2.31 -11.83 12.65
CA ASP A 54 -0.96 -11.28 12.52
C ASP A 54 -0.09 -11.95 11.44
N TRP A 55 -0.58 -13.06 10.82
CA TRP A 55 0.06 -13.73 9.69
C TRP A 55 -0.52 -13.34 8.32
N CYS A 56 -1.20 -12.19 8.19
CA CYS A 56 -1.81 -11.74 6.93
C CYS A 56 -0.81 -11.62 5.76
N SER A 57 0.45 -11.27 6.02
CA SER A 57 1.51 -11.24 5.00
C SER A 57 2.17 -12.60 4.73
N GLY A 58 1.75 -13.67 5.43
CA GLY A 58 2.38 -15.00 5.40
C GLY A 58 3.60 -15.16 6.29
N TYR A 59 4.03 -14.11 6.95
CA TYR A 59 5.19 -14.09 7.86
C TYR A 59 4.89 -13.22 9.09
N HIS A 60 5.33 -13.69 10.24
CA HIS A 60 5.39 -12.91 11.47
C HIS A 60 6.70 -13.21 12.21
N GLU A 61 7.33 -12.20 12.81
CA GLU A 61 8.67 -12.30 13.40
C GLU A 61 8.76 -13.33 14.55
N THR A 62 7.64 -13.66 15.19
CA THR A 62 7.60 -14.71 16.24
C THR A 62 7.49 -16.13 15.69
N GLY A 63 7.29 -16.30 14.36
CA GLY A 63 7.19 -17.61 13.74
C GLY A 63 8.55 -18.32 13.68
N ASP A 64 8.56 -19.63 13.90
CA ASP A 64 9.78 -20.45 13.95
C ASP A 64 9.85 -21.54 12.87
N SER A 65 8.87 -21.57 11.96
CA SER A 65 8.74 -22.60 10.94
C SER A 65 8.39 -22.03 9.58
N ILE A 66 8.98 -22.55 8.52
CA ILE A 66 8.71 -22.21 7.12
C ILE A 66 8.14 -23.45 6.43
N ILE A 67 7.06 -23.25 5.64
CA ILE A 67 6.40 -24.27 4.82
C ILE A 67 6.69 -24.11 3.33
N GLY A 68 7.34 -23.03 2.94
CA GLY A 68 7.78 -22.77 1.57
C GLY A 68 8.06 -21.30 1.31
N PHE A 69 8.33 -20.96 0.06
CA PHE A 69 8.64 -19.62 -0.43
C PHE A 69 7.70 -19.29 -1.58
N ALA A 70 6.72 -18.42 -1.35
CA ALA A 70 5.73 -18.02 -2.34
C ALA A 70 6.18 -16.77 -3.11
N HIS A 71 5.57 -16.52 -4.29
CA HIS A 71 5.97 -15.45 -5.20
C HIS A 71 5.06 -14.22 -5.16
N THR A 72 3.93 -14.31 -4.47
CA THR A 72 2.99 -13.19 -4.29
C THR A 72 2.70 -13.00 -2.80
N HIS A 73 2.78 -11.77 -2.32
CA HIS A 73 2.47 -11.41 -0.94
C HIS A 73 1.83 -10.02 -0.89
N LEU A 74 0.89 -9.83 0.02
CA LEU A 74 0.45 -8.51 0.46
C LEU A 74 1.41 -7.97 1.53
N SER A 75 1.45 -6.66 1.70
CA SER A 75 2.24 -6.01 2.73
C SER A 75 1.37 -4.99 3.49
N GLY A 76 1.31 -5.15 4.80
CA GLY A 76 0.63 -4.20 5.67
C GLY A 76 -0.89 -4.34 5.78
N THR A 77 -1.51 -5.32 5.14
CA THR A 77 -2.98 -5.45 5.13
C THR A 77 -3.50 -6.25 6.31
N GLY A 78 -4.67 -5.88 6.84
CA GLY A 78 -5.42 -6.66 7.81
C GLY A 78 -6.20 -7.85 7.21
N CYS A 79 -6.10 -8.09 5.91
CA CYS A 79 -6.71 -9.20 5.18
C CYS A 79 -5.65 -10.13 4.62
N SER A 80 -5.87 -11.44 4.75
CA SER A 80 -4.99 -12.47 4.19
C SER A 80 -5.43 -12.83 2.78
N ASP A 81 -4.50 -12.87 1.84
CA ASP A 81 -4.69 -13.41 0.48
C ASP A 81 -3.32 -13.68 -0.16
N LEU A 82 -3.32 -14.21 -1.39
CA LEU A 82 -2.14 -14.51 -2.20
C LEU A 82 -1.33 -15.71 -1.66
N GLY A 83 0.00 -15.67 -1.74
CA GLY A 83 0.86 -16.82 -1.42
C GLY A 83 0.94 -17.84 -2.55
N ASP A 84 0.87 -17.34 -3.81
CA ASP A 84 0.87 -18.18 -5.00
C ASP A 84 2.25 -18.75 -5.32
N ILE A 85 2.22 -19.95 -5.91
CA ILE A 85 3.40 -20.62 -6.49
C ILE A 85 4.50 -20.81 -5.45
N THR A 86 4.26 -21.71 -4.51
CA THR A 86 5.15 -21.92 -3.37
C THR A 86 6.17 -23.04 -3.65
N LEU A 87 7.46 -22.78 -3.44
CA LEU A 87 8.54 -23.77 -3.58
C LEU A 87 9.16 -24.08 -2.22
N MET A 88 9.45 -25.38 -1.97
CA MET A 88 10.15 -25.82 -0.76
C MET A 88 11.21 -26.88 -1.07
N PRO A 89 12.51 -26.64 -0.74
CA PRO A 89 13.57 -27.64 -0.94
C PRO A 89 13.61 -28.61 0.25
N ILE A 90 13.62 -29.92 -0.05
CA ILE A 90 13.70 -30.99 0.94
C ILE A 90 14.62 -32.11 0.49
N TYR A 91 14.85 -33.09 1.37
CA TYR A 91 15.36 -34.40 0.99
C TYR A 91 14.23 -35.45 1.09
N GLY A 92 14.20 -36.36 0.13
CA GLY A 92 13.16 -37.39 0.03
C GLY A 92 11.89 -36.88 -0.67
N TYR A 93 10.78 -37.54 -0.41
CA TYR A 93 9.50 -37.23 -1.03
C TYR A 93 8.55 -36.52 -0.06
N ALA A 94 7.77 -35.59 -0.57
CA ALA A 94 6.67 -34.99 0.16
C ALA A 94 5.44 -35.94 0.20
N ALA A 95 4.64 -35.88 1.26
CA ALA A 95 3.47 -36.72 1.45
C ALA A 95 2.25 -36.15 0.67
N THR A 96 2.26 -36.25 -0.65
CA THR A 96 1.21 -35.66 -1.52
C THR A 96 -0.10 -36.44 -1.56
N ALA A 97 -0.09 -37.72 -1.10
CA ALA A 97 -1.29 -38.58 -1.09
C ALA A 97 -2.09 -38.52 0.23
N GLY A 98 -1.62 -37.75 1.23
CA GLY A 98 -2.26 -37.62 2.54
C GLY A 98 -3.15 -36.40 2.68
N SER A 99 -3.44 -36.05 3.92
CA SER A 99 -4.11 -34.78 4.24
C SER A 99 -3.19 -33.57 3.97
N ARG A 100 -3.74 -32.37 3.90
CA ARG A 100 -2.95 -31.13 3.85
C ARG A 100 -1.99 -31.00 5.03
N GLU A 101 -2.41 -31.45 6.21
CA GLU A 101 -1.57 -31.45 7.41
C GLU A 101 -0.38 -32.43 7.28
N ASP A 102 -0.60 -33.64 6.76
CA ASP A 102 0.47 -34.60 6.49
C ASP A 102 1.48 -34.05 5.49
N PHE A 103 0.99 -33.40 4.43
CA PHE A 103 1.83 -32.74 3.44
C PHE A 103 2.70 -31.66 4.11
N ILE A 104 2.11 -30.71 4.84
CA ILE A 104 2.83 -29.65 5.55
C ILE A 104 3.87 -30.22 6.49
N ASN A 105 3.51 -31.21 7.32
CA ASN A 105 4.44 -31.86 8.24
C ASN A 105 5.62 -32.52 7.55
N SER A 106 5.42 -33.02 6.32
CA SER A 106 6.49 -33.64 5.52
C SER A 106 7.52 -32.64 5.02
N ILE A 107 7.08 -31.41 4.65
CA ILE A 107 7.94 -30.37 4.03
C ILE A 107 8.42 -29.32 5.02
N ALA A 108 7.66 -28.96 6.04
CA ALA A 108 7.95 -27.88 6.98
C ALA A 108 9.32 -28.03 7.64
N SER A 109 9.99 -26.91 7.82
CA SER A 109 11.27 -26.84 8.54
C SER A 109 11.26 -25.69 9.53
N ARG A 110 11.75 -25.96 10.74
CA ARG A 110 12.11 -24.88 11.68
C ARG A 110 13.30 -24.10 11.13
N TYR A 111 13.44 -22.87 11.61
CA TYR A 111 14.57 -22.01 11.29
C TYR A 111 14.87 -21.08 12.50
N SER A 112 15.96 -20.35 12.40
CA SER A 112 16.35 -19.36 13.40
C SER A 112 16.68 -18.03 12.72
N HIS A 113 16.18 -16.92 13.28
CA HIS A 113 16.50 -15.55 12.83
C HIS A 113 18.01 -15.25 12.87
N LYS A 114 18.80 -16.02 13.65
CA LYS A 114 20.28 -15.91 13.61
C LYS A 114 20.89 -16.34 12.27
N HIS A 115 20.16 -17.14 11.51
CA HIS A 115 20.59 -17.66 10.20
C HIS A 115 19.66 -17.17 9.08
N GLU A 116 18.93 -16.10 9.32
CA GLU A 116 18.08 -15.41 8.38
C GLU A 116 18.72 -14.06 8.03
N VAL A 117 18.67 -13.71 6.75
CA VAL A 117 19.15 -12.41 6.25
C VAL A 117 18.08 -11.82 5.34
N VAL A 118 17.65 -10.61 5.65
CA VAL A 118 16.71 -9.86 4.86
C VAL A 118 17.33 -8.53 4.47
N GLU A 119 17.48 -8.28 3.18
CA GLU A 119 18.00 -7.03 2.61
C GLU A 119 17.10 -6.60 1.44
N PRO A 120 17.02 -5.31 1.10
CA PRO A 120 16.32 -4.90 -0.11
C PRO A 120 16.76 -5.69 -1.35
N GLY A 121 15.84 -6.47 -1.93
CA GLY A 121 16.11 -7.33 -3.09
C GLY A 121 16.74 -8.69 -2.79
N TYR A 122 16.90 -9.06 -1.53
CA TYR A 122 17.50 -10.35 -1.16
C TYR A 122 16.92 -10.91 0.13
N TYR A 123 16.68 -12.22 0.12
CA TYR A 123 16.31 -13.01 1.31
C TYR A 123 17.15 -14.28 1.38
N SER A 124 17.54 -14.70 2.58
CA SER A 124 18.10 -16.03 2.78
C SER A 124 17.83 -16.59 4.17
N VAL A 125 17.72 -17.91 4.26
CA VAL A 125 17.52 -18.62 5.52
C VAL A 125 18.16 -20.00 5.47
N MET A 126 18.55 -20.52 6.64
CA MET A 126 18.98 -21.92 6.83
C MET A 126 17.79 -22.75 7.37
N LEU A 127 17.40 -23.78 6.65
CA LEU A 127 16.35 -24.70 7.04
C LEU A 127 16.90 -25.77 8.01
N ASP A 128 16.51 -25.76 9.27
CA ASP A 128 17.09 -26.59 10.33
C ASP A 128 16.94 -28.09 10.08
N LYS A 129 15.79 -28.54 9.55
CA LYS A 129 15.49 -29.95 9.28
C LYS A 129 16.45 -30.57 8.24
N SER A 130 16.77 -29.82 7.22
CA SER A 130 17.58 -30.31 6.09
C SER A 130 19.00 -29.74 6.05
N HIS A 131 19.25 -28.63 6.75
CA HIS A 131 20.42 -27.78 6.63
C HIS A 131 20.63 -27.25 5.21
N ILE A 132 19.57 -27.17 4.41
CA ILE A 132 19.60 -26.52 3.09
C ILE A 132 19.58 -25.01 3.31
N LYS A 133 20.51 -24.30 2.68
CA LYS A 133 20.45 -22.84 2.60
C LYS A 133 19.57 -22.45 1.43
N ALA A 134 18.52 -21.72 1.69
CA ALA A 134 17.65 -21.12 0.69
C ALA A 134 18.00 -19.63 0.54
N GLU A 135 18.24 -19.18 -0.68
CA GLU A 135 18.54 -17.78 -1.03
C GLU A 135 17.61 -17.35 -2.18
N MET A 136 17.10 -16.11 -2.14
CA MET A 136 16.19 -15.58 -3.15
C MET A 136 16.55 -14.16 -3.54
N THR A 137 16.30 -13.82 -4.79
CA THR A 137 16.32 -12.45 -5.33
C THR A 137 15.27 -12.34 -6.43
N ALA A 138 14.89 -11.12 -6.79
CA ALA A 138 13.77 -10.88 -7.72
C ALA A 138 14.08 -9.80 -8.77
N THR A 139 13.30 -9.83 -9.85
CA THR A 139 13.10 -8.76 -10.81
C THR A 139 11.63 -8.30 -10.76
N ASP A 140 11.13 -7.56 -11.76
CA ASP A 140 9.73 -7.14 -11.75
C ASP A 140 8.76 -8.33 -11.79
N ARG A 141 9.04 -9.36 -12.60
CA ARG A 141 8.11 -10.47 -12.90
C ARG A 141 8.69 -11.84 -12.59
N THR A 142 9.91 -11.88 -12.08
CA THR A 142 10.62 -13.13 -11.88
C THR A 142 11.38 -13.19 -10.56
N ALA A 143 11.63 -14.41 -10.07
CA ALA A 143 12.52 -14.66 -8.94
C ALA A 143 13.55 -15.73 -9.31
N ILE A 144 14.70 -15.69 -8.65
CA ILE A 144 15.68 -16.79 -8.67
C ILE A 144 15.79 -17.32 -7.24
N HIS A 145 15.51 -18.62 -7.08
CA HIS A 145 15.85 -19.37 -5.89
C HIS A 145 17.18 -20.06 -6.09
N LYS A 146 17.99 -20.05 -5.05
CA LYS A 146 19.28 -20.75 -5.00
C LYS A 146 19.32 -21.62 -3.75
N PHE A 147 19.23 -22.93 -3.95
CA PHE A 147 19.23 -23.93 -2.88
C PHE A 147 20.56 -24.62 -2.81
N THR A 148 21.28 -24.47 -1.69
CA THR A 148 22.57 -25.17 -1.45
C THR A 148 22.32 -26.41 -0.61
N PHE A 149 22.57 -27.58 -1.18
CA PHE A 149 22.38 -28.88 -0.56
C PHE A 149 23.67 -29.33 0.15
N PRO A 150 23.73 -29.32 1.49
CA PRO A 150 24.96 -29.66 2.23
C PRO A 150 25.33 -31.14 2.16
N LYS A 151 24.36 -32.02 1.88
CA LYS A 151 24.54 -33.47 1.80
C LYS A 151 24.27 -33.95 0.38
N GLY A 152 25.09 -34.90 -0.11
CA GLY A 152 24.79 -35.62 -1.35
C GLY A 152 23.54 -36.50 -1.14
N ASN A 153 22.62 -36.44 -2.08
CA ASN A 153 21.43 -37.27 -2.07
C ASN A 153 20.82 -37.40 -3.47
N ARG A 154 20.46 -38.61 -3.85
CA ARG A 154 19.78 -38.89 -5.12
C ARG A 154 18.31 -38.50 -5.14
N TYR A 155 17.78 -38.05 -4.02
CA TYR A 155 16.40 -37.59 -3.80
C TYR A 155 16.36 -36.16 -3.21
N ALA A 156 17.33 -35.31 -3.61
CA ALA A 156 17.16 -33.88 -3.41
C ALA A 156 15.92 -33.43 -4.19
N ASN A 157 15.04 -32.69 -3.56
CA ASN A 157 13.72 -32.45 -4.08
C ASN A 157 13.37 -30.97 -3.91
N ILE A 158 12.79 -30.38 -4.96
CA ILE A 158 12.13 -29.07 -4.88
C ILE A 158 10.63 -29.32 -5.09
N VAL A 159 9.86 -29.12 -4.03
CA VAL A 159 8.41 -29.32 -4.00
C VAL A 159 7.73 -28.05 -4.46
N LEU A 160 6.83 -28.15 -5.43
CA LEU A 160 5.87 -27.13 -5.80
C LEU A 160 4.55 -27.39 -5.09
N ASP A 161 4.06 -26.40 -4.36
CA ASP A 161 2.79 -26.40 -3.67
C ASP A 161 1.85 -25.36 -4.28
N LEU A 162 0.79 -25.80 -4.94
CA LEU A 162 -0.28 -24.97 -5.50
C LEU A 162 -1.57 -25.01 -4.66
N GLU A 163 -1.68 -25.91 -3.67
CA GLU A 163 -2.80 -25.95 -2.72
C GLU A 163 -2.72 -24.80 -1.74
N GLY A 164 -1.50 -24.45 -1.29
CA GLY A 164 -1.22 -23.41 -0.33
C GLY A 164 -1.58 -22.04 -0.81
N GLY A 165 -1.82 -21.15 0.16
CA GLY A 165 -2.02 -19.72 0.02
C GLY A 165 -2.03 -19.10 1.40
N ILE A 166 -2.12 -17.77 1.47
CA ILE A 166 -2.19 -17.04 2.73
C ILE A 166 -3.65 -16.63 2.96
N GLY A 167 -4.47 -17.56 3.46
CA GLY A 167 -5.90 -17.33 3.77
C GLY A 167 -6.86 -17.55 2.59
N ASP A 168 -6.36 -17.86 1.41
CA ASP A 168 -7.14 -18.18 0.22
C ASP A 168 -7.22 -19.71 -0.03
N ARG A 169 -7.90 -20.11 -1.10
CA ARG A 169 -8.01 -21.52 -1.53
C ARG A 169 -7.78 -21.64 -3.02
N ALA A 170 -6.93 -22.59 -3.40
CA ALA A 170 -6.84 -23.01 -4.78
C ALA A 170 -8.17 -23.66 -5.24
N THR A 171 -8.77 -23.11 -6.28
CA THR A 171 -9.99 -23.64 -6.89
C THR A 171 -9.66 -24.54 -8.07
N GLU A 172 -8.64 -24.17 -8.84
CA GLU A 172 -8.16 -24.92 -10.00
C GLU A 172 -6.65 -24.75 -10.09
N THR A 173 -5.97 -25.80 -10.51
CA THR A 173 -4.51 -25.79 -10.71
C THR A 173 -4.17 -26.54 -11.98
N ARG A 174 -3.02 -26.20 -12.55
CA ARG A 174 -2.43 -26.95 -13.66
C ARG A 174 -0.95 -27.05 -13.50
N ILE A 175 -0.39 -28.24 -13.73
CA ILE A 175 1.03 -28.53 -13.72
C ILE A 175 1.40 -29.24 -15.04
N TRP A 176 2.30 -28.63 -15.78
CA TRP A 176 2.74 -29.13 -17.08
C TRP A 176 4.25 -29.23 -17.15
N PRO A 177 4.84 -30.44 -17.25
CA PRO A 177 6.26 -30.62 -17.58
C PRO A 177 6.47 -30.23 -19.04
N TYR A 178 7.02 -29.03 -19.27
CA TYR A 178 7.25 -28.51 -20.62
C TYR A 178 8.44 -29.20 -21.30
N ASP A 179 9.53 -29.36 -20.54
CA ASP A 179 10.72 -30.13 -20.89
C ASP A 179 11.38 -30.69 -19.62
N MET A 180 12.56 -31.30 -19.74
CA MET A 180 13.29 -31.86 -18.59
C MET A 180 13.85 -30.80 -17.62
N PHE A 181 13.72 -29.51 -17.93
CA PHE A 181 14.17 -28.40 -17.09
C PHE A 181 13.00 -27.55 -16.57
N THR A 182 11.80 -27.67 -17.14
CA THR A 182 10.78 -26.63 -17.00
C THR A 182 9.42 -27.21 -16.64
N LEU A 183 8.84 -26.68 -15.57
CA LEU A 183 7.42 -26.80 -15.24
C LEU A 183 6.70 -25.49 -15.60
N ALA A 184 5.49 -25.60 -16.10
CA ALA A 184 4.58 -24.46 -16.31
C ALA A 184 3.16 -24.82 -15.88
N GLY A 185 2.31 -23.81 -15.69
CA GLY A 185 0.93 -24.00 -15.32
C GLY A 185 0.32 -22.77 -14.71
N TYR A 186 -0.72 -22.97 -13.91
CA TYR A 186 -1.38 -21.90 -13.20
C TYR A 186 -1.98 -22.36 -11.86
N ARG A 187 -2.25 -21.40 -11.01
CA ARG A 187 -3.05 -21.50 -9.81
C ARG A 187 -4.19 -20.49 -9.91
N ALA A 188 -5.43 -20.98 -9.95
CA ALA A 188 -6.61 -20.17 -9.73
C ALA A 188 -7.02 -20.30 -8.27
N SER A 189 -7.33 -19.19 -7.63
CA SER A 189 -7.64 -19.15 -6.21
C SER A 189 -8.88 -18.32 -5.92
N ARG A 190 -9.43 -18.54 -4.74
CA ARG A 190 -10.54 -17.80 -4.19
C ARG A 190 -10.28 -17.51 -2.71
N GLY A 191 -10.23 -16.24 -2.38
CA GLY A 191 -10.03 -15.72 -1.05
C GLY A 191 -10.74 -14.38 -0.90
N TRP A 192 -10.02 -13.40 -0.45
CA TRP A 192 -10.45 -12.00 -0.43
C TRP A 192 -10.63 -11.47 -1.87
N THR A 193 -9.72 -11.86 -2.78
CA THR A 193 -9.90 -11.71 -4.24
C THR A 193 -10.07 -13.05 -4.94
N ASN A 194 -10.50 -13.01 -6.21
CA ASN A 194 -10.48 -14.17 -7.11
C ASN A 194 -9.48 -13.86 -8.22
N HIS A 195 -8.44 -14.67 -8.33
CA HIS A 195 -7.40 -14.41 -9.32
C HIS A 195 -6.80 -15.70 -9.88
N ILE A 196 -6.07 -15.56 -10.99
CA ILE A 196 -5.28 -16.63 -11.60
C ILE A 196 -3.85 -16.13 -11.75
N VAL A 197 -2.89 -16.89 -11.24
CA VAL A 197 -1.48 -16.66 -11.48
C VAL A 197 -0.93 -17.79 -12.32
N TYR A 198 -0.47 -17.48 -13.51
CA TYR A 198 0.26 -18.39 -14.38
C TYR A 198 1.75 -18.35 -14.02
N TYR A 199 2.44 -19.47 -14.21
CA TYR A 199 3.85 -19.57 -13.88
C TYR A 199 4.67 -20.37 -14.89
N ALA A 200 5.97 -20.11 -14.90
CA ALA A 200 7.01 -20.95 -15.50
C ALA A 200 8.18 -21.08 -14.51
N ILE A 201 8.58 -22.29 -14.20
CA ILE A 201 9.70 -22.62 -13.32
C ILE A 201 10.75 -23.36 -14.14
N ARG A 202 11.92 -22.74 -14.31
CA ARG A 202 13.05 -23.35 -15.04
C ARG A 202 14.20 -23.62 -14.09
N PHE A 203 14.65 -24.87 -14.04
CA PHE A 203 15.80 -25.28 -13.27
C PHE A 203 17.11 -25.11 -14.07
N ASP A 204 18.21 -24.83 -13.40
CA ASP A 204 19.54 -24.65 -13.98
C ASP A 204 20.19 -25.97 -14.47
N ARG A 205 19.58 -27.10 -14.14
CA ARG A 205 19.99 -28.44 -14.52
C ARG A 205 18.80 -29.34 -14.85
N PRO A 206 19.01 -30.45 -15.62
CA PRO A 206 17.91 -31.37 -15.88
C PRO A 206 17.36 -31.98 -14.60
N VAL A 207 16.06 -32.02 -14.50
CA VAL A 207 15.32 -32.74 -13.45
C VAL A 207 15.41 -34.22 -13.78
N LYS A 208 15.80 -35.01 -12.79
CA LYS A 208 15.91 -36.49 -12.95
C LYS A 208 14.53 -37.11 -13.13
N GLU A 209 13.56 -36.64 -12.36
CA GLU A 209 12.20 -37.10 -12.35
C GLU A 209 11.26 -36.01 -11.86
N PHE A 210 10.17 -35.78 -12.59
CA PHE A 210 9.02 -35.03 -12.11
C PHE A 210 7.99 -36.01 -11.56
N VAL A 211 7.65 -35.87 -10.28
CA VAL A 211 6.57 -36.65 -9.65
C VAL A 211 5.34 -35.75 -9.60
N ILE A 212 4.35 -36.09 -10.44
CA ILE A 212 3.09 -35.37 -10.60
C ILE A 212 1.99 -36.41 -10.80
N ASP A 213 0.93 -36.37 -9.96
CA ASP A 213 -0.12 -37.38 -10.02
C ASP A 213 -1.02 -37.20 -11.26
N SER A 214 -1.33 -35.95 -11.63
CA SER A 214 -2.12 -35.57 -12.82
C SER A 214 -1.80 -34.13 -13.24
N ILE A 215 -2.32 -33.73 -14.39
CA ILE A 215 -2.20 -32.33 -14.87
C ILE A 215 -2.88 -31.34 -13.91
N ASP A 216 -3.94 -31.75 -13.24
CA ASP A 216 -4.70 -30.94 -12.26
C ASP A 216 -4.21 -31.13 -10.82
N SER A 217 -3.01 -31.72 -10.66
CA SER A 217 -2.40 -31.95 -9.35
C SER A 217 -2.16 -30.65 -8.62
N ARG A 218 -2.33 -30.67 -7.30
CA ARG A 218 -2.01 -29.56 -6.40
C ARG A 218 -0.51 -29.47 -6.10
N TYR A 219 0.23 -30.52 -6.40
CA TYR A 219 1.63 -30.67 -6.02
C TYR A 219 2.46 -31.22 -7.17
N ALA A 220 3.69 -30.76 -7.27
CA ALA A 220 4.72 -31.41 -8.05
C ALA A 220 6.02 -31.53 -7.23
N GLN A 221 6.83 -32.53 -7.58
CA GLN A 221 8.13 -32.74 -6.98
C GLN A 221 9.18 -32.88 -8.10
N ALA A 222 10.20 -32.00 -8.06
CA ALA A 222 11.33 -32.06 -8.96
C ALA A 222 12.51 -32.72 -8.26
N ILE A 223 12.87 -33.93 -8.68
CA ILE A 223 13.92 -34.75 -8.06
C ILE A 223 15.26 -34.56 -8.75
N PHE A 224 16.32 -34.40 -7.97
CA PHE A 224 17.69 -34.22 -8.43
C PHE A 224 18.66 -35.18 -7.73
N ASP A 225 19.71 -35.59 -8.45
CA ASP A 225 20.89 -36.18 -7.84
C ASP A 225 21.89 -35.07 -7.53
N VAL A 226 22.24 -34.89 -6.27
CA VAL A 226 23.19 -33.85 -5.82
C VAL A 226 24.37 -34.47 -5.05
N LYS A 227 25.53 -33.85 -5.17
CA LYS A 227 26.71 -34.08 -4.33
C LYS A 227 26.70 -33.11 -3.15
N PRO A 228 27.49 -33.40 -2.07
CA PRO A 228 27.59 -32.43 -0.97
C PRO A 228 28.10 -31.07 -1.46
N GLY A 229 27.32 -30.01 -1.10
CA GLY A 229 27.60 -28.62 -1.49
C GLY A 229 27.06 -28.19 -2.86
N ASP A 230 26.40 -29.09 -3.59
CA ASP A 230 25.78 -28.72 -4.88
C ASP A 230 24.68 -27.66 -4.67
N VAL A 231 24.57 -26.78 -5.66
CA VAL A 231 23.55 -25.76 -5.75
C VAL A 231 22.56 -26.14 -6.85
N VAL A 232 21.28 -26.05 -6.58
CA VAL A 232 20.19 -26.09 -7.59
C VAL A 232 19.52 -24.74 -7.61
N GLN A 233 19.39 -24.14 -8.80
CA GLN A 233 18.65 -22.90 -8.97
C GLN A 233 17.31 -23.17 -9.65
N ALA A 234 16.26 -22.49 -9.16
CA ALA A 234 14.96 -22.43 -9.80
C ALA A 234 14.67 -20.99 -10.19
N HIS A 235 14.53 -20.75 -11.47
CA HIS A 235 14.14 -19.49 -12.07
C HIS A 235 12.64 -19.50 -12.27
N VAL A 236 11.92 -18.66 -11.54
CA VAL A 236 10.46 -18.62 -11.53
C VAL A 236 9.97 -17.31 -12.12
N ALA A 237 9.07 -17.38 -13.08
CA ALA A 237 8.34 -16.23 -13.57
C ALA A 237 6.85 -16.42 -13.34
N ILE A 238 6.14 -15.31 -13.10
CA ILE A 238 4.68 -15.27 -13.02
C ILE A 238 4.11 -14.37 -14.11
N SER A 239 2.84 -14.60 -14.45
CA SER A 239 2.09 -13.83 -15.44
C SER A 239 0.62 -13.73 -15.01
N PRO A 240 -0.04 -12.60 -15.21
CA PRO A 240 -1.49 -12.48 -15.03
C PRO A 240 -2.29 -13.08 -16.19
N VAL A 241 -1.65 -13.52 -17.26
CA VAL A 241 -2.32 -13.80 -18.55
C VAL A 241 -2.19 -15.26 -19.00
N SER A 242 -0.96 -15.83 -18.99
CA SER A 242 -0.74 -17.17 -19.52
C SER A 242 0.63 -17.75 -19.12
N GLU A 243 0.77 -19.09 -19.27
CA GLU A 243 2.07 -19.75 -19.11
C GLU A 243 3.13 -19.23 -20.12
N MET A 244 2.67 -18.90 -21.35
CA MET A 244 3.55 -18.32 -22.38
C MET A 244 3.98 -16.89 -22.00
N GLY A 245 3.10 -16.12 -21.34
CA GLY A 245 3.44 -14.83 -20.76
C GLY A 245 4.52 -14.98 -19.68
N ALA A 246 4.38 -15.96 -18.78
CA ALA A 246 5.40 -16.25 -17.76
C ALA A 246 6.73 -16.68 -18.40
N MET A 247 6.73 -17.51 -19.46
CA MET A 247 7.95 -17.86 -20.19
C MET A 247 8.60 -16.65 -20.88
N ALA A 248 7.79 -15.75 -21.45
CA ALA A 248 8.30 -14.51 -22.04
C ALA A 248 8.93 -13.60 -20.99
N ASN A 249 8.30 -13.45 -19.82
CA ASN A 249 8.84 -12.72 -18.69
C ASN A 249 10.17 -13.29 -18.24
N LEU A 250 10.27 -14.62 -18.10
CA LEU A 250 11.50 -15.32 -17.73
C LEU A 250 12.62 -15.06 -18.74
N GLN A 251 12.32 -15.21 -20.04
CA GLN A 251 13.28 -15.01 -21.13
C GLN A 251 13.79 -13.56 -21.16
N MET A 252 12.91 -12.57 -20.97
CA MET A 252 13.29 -11.16 -21.09
C MET A 252 14.05 -10.64 -19.87
N GLU A 253 13.70 -11.08 -18.67
CA GLU A 253 14.28 -10.52 -17.45
C GLU A 253 15.48 -11.27 -16.91
N GLN A 254 15.58 -12.59 -17.19
CA GLN A 254 16.66 -13.43 -16.63
C GLN A 254 17.58 -14.07 -17.68
N HIS A 255 17.38 -13.82 -18.99
CA HIS A 255 18.23 -14.42 -20.01
C HIS A 255 19.71 -14.12 -19.77
N GLN A 256 20.53 -15.19 -19.66
CA GLN A 256 21.98 -15.13 -19.41
C GLN A 256 22.41 -14.42 -18.11
N LYS A 257 21.50 -14.21 -17.17
CA LYS A 257 21.83 -13.64 -15.86
C LYS A 257 21.94 -14.75 -14.81
N ASP A 258 23.00 -14.69 -14.02
CA ASP A 258 23.15 -15.53 -12.84
C ASP A 258 22.53 -14.87 -11.61
N PHE A 259 22.43 -15.63 -10.52
CA PHE A 259 21.88 -15.17 -9.25
C PHE A 259 22.59 -13.90 -8.72
N ALA A 260 23.92 -13.84 -8.84
CA ALA A 260 24.71 -12.72 -8.31
C ALA A 260 24.41 -11.42 -9.08
N THR A 261 24.29 -11.52 -10.39
CA THR A 261 23.94 -10.40 -11.27
C THR A 261 22.56 -9.85 -10.92
N VAL A 262 21.52 -10.71 -10.83
CA VAL A 262 20.14 -10.26 -10.49
C VAL A 262 20.08 -9.66 -9.10
N ARG A 263 20.74 -10.26 -8.09
CA ARG A 263 20.84 -9.69 -6.75
C ARG A 263 21.48 -8.30 -6.75
N THR A 264 22.54 -8.11 -7.53
CA THR A 264 23.22 -6.82 -7.63
C THR A 264 22.30 -5.77 -8.27
N GLU A 265 21.66 -6.10 -9.39
CA GLU A 265 20.71 -5.24 -10.09
C GLU A 265 19.52 -4.85 -9.19
N ALA A 266 18.97 -5.81 -8.42
CA ALA A 266 17.88 -5.55 -7.47
C ALA A 266 18.31 -4.55 -6.38
N LYS A 267 19.52 -4.75 -5.78
CA LYS A 267 20.06 -3.83 -4.79
C LYS A 267 20.32 -2.44 -5.36
N GLU A 268 20.88 -2.34 -6.58
CA GLU A 268 21.11 -1.06 -7.26
C GLU A 268 19.80 -0.35 -7.56
N ARG A 269 18.78 -1.07 -8.00
CA ARG A 269 17.44 -0.51 -8.23
C ARG A 269 16.82 0.02 -6.94
N TRP A 270 16.87 -0.73 -5.83
CA TRP A 270 16.43 -0.26 -4.52
C TRP A 270 17.20 0.99 -4.10
N ASN A 271 18.51 0.98 -4.25
CA ASN A 271 19.34 2.13 -3.87
C ASN A 271 19.01 3.38 -4.69
N LYS A 272 18.70 3.23 -5.98
CA LYS A 272 18.27 4.32 -6.86
C LYS A 272 16.93 4.90 -6.40
N GLU A 273 15.94 4.04 -6.13
CA GLU A 273 14.58 4.49 -5.80
C GLU A 273 14.49 5.07 -4.39
N LEU A 274 15.21 4.51 -3.42
CA LEU A 274 15.36 5.10 -2.08
C LEU A 274 16.06 6.47 -2.13
N GLY A 275 16.97 6.67 -3.09
CA GLY A 275 17.65 7.94 -3.33
C GLY A 275 16.77 9.06 -3.89
N ARG A 276 15.48 8.79 -4.20
CA ARG A 276 14.51 9.85 -4.57
C ARG A 276 14.36 10.88 -3.49
N ILE A 277 14.46 10.48 -2.22
CA ILE A 277 14.56 11.41 -1.09
C ILE A 277 15.92 11.22 -0.41
N ARG A 278 16.70 12.27 -0.38
CA ARG A 278 18.01 12.32 0.29
C ARG A 278 17.85 13.03 1.64
N ALA A 279 17.72 12.25 2.71
CA ALA A 279 17.46 12.77 4.04
C ALA A 279 18.64 12.56 5.00
N LYS A 280 18.80 13.48 5.96
CA LYS A 280 19.80 13.42 7.04
C LYS A 280 19.11 13.63 8.38
N PHE A 281 19.48 12.82 9.34
CA PHE A 281 18.94 12.85 10.70
C PHE A 281 20.06 12.98 11.73
N ASP A 282 19.74 13.36 12.96
CA ASP A 282 20.68 13.40 14.09
C ASP A 282 20.96 12.01 14.65
N SER A 283 20.07 11.04 14.42
CA SER A 283 20.09 9.69 14.99
C SER A 283 20.14 8.63 13.88
N PRO A 284 20.99 7.59 13.99
CA PRO A 284 20.95 6.43 13.12
C PRO A 284 19.58 5.75 13.12
N ARG A 285 18.92 5.64 14.30
CA ARG A 285 17.57 5.11 14.46
C ARG A 285 16.57 5.80 13.52
N ASP A 286 16.58 7.15 13.53
CA ASP A 286 15.63 7.91 12.69
C ASP A 286 15.93 7.74 11.20
N SER A 287 17.21 7.57 10.82
CA SER A 287 17.58 7.21 9.45
C SER A 287 17.04 5.84 9.05
N THR A 288 17.18 4.85 9.93
CA THR A 288 16.66 3.50 9.70
C THR A 288 15.14 3.50 9.55
N ILE A 289 14.40 4.11 10.47
CA ILE A 289 12.94 4.18 10.38
C ILE A 289 12.51 4.91 9.11
N PHE A 290 13.15 6.03 8.76
CA PHE A 290 12.80 6.81 7.57
C PHE A 290 13.01 6.03 6.27
N TYR A 291 14.18 5.42 6.08
CA TYR A 291 14.48 4.70 4.84
C TYR A 291 13.74 3.37 4.78
N THR A 292 13.42 2.73 5.91
CA THR A 292 12.54 1.56 5.94
C THR A 292 11.10 1.96 5.61
N SER A 293 10.61 3.09 6.14
CA SER A 293 9.30 3.63 5.74
C SER A 293 9.27 3.94 4.24
N LEU A 294 10.31 4.57 3.70
CA LEU A 294 10.39 4.83 2.26
C LEU A 294 10.45 3.52 1.44
N TYR A 295 11.10 2.47 1.95
CA TYR A 295 11.14 1.14 1.35
C TYR A 295 9.71 0.54 1.26
N HIS A 296 8.90 0.60 2.32
CA HIS A 296 7.51 0.14 2.31
C HIS A 296 6.63 0.93 1.31
N VAL A 297 6.79 2.26 1.24
CA VAL A 297 6.09 3.14 0.28
C VAL A 297 6.29 2.70 -1.18
N LEU A 298 7.43 2.05 -1.49
CA LEU A 298 7.80 1.64 -2.83
C LEU A 298 7.36 0.19 -3.17
N PHE A 299 6.60 -0.49 -2.30
CA PHE A 299 6.10 -1.84 -2.57
C PHE A 299 4.91 -1.84 -3.54
N ALA A 300 4.03 -0.88 -3.43
CA ALA A 300 2.80 -0.79 -4.20
C ALA A 300 2.57 0.63 -4.77
N PRO A 301 1.71 0.76 -5.81
CA PRO A 301 1.04 -0.32 -6.54
C PRO A 301 2.04 -1.18 -7.33
N GLN A 302 1.73 -2.46 -7.50
CA GLN A 302 2.61 -3.45 -8.13
C GLN A 302 2.32 -3.54 -9.63
N VAL A 303 3.35 -3.76 -10.44
CA VAL A 303 3.22 -4.11 -11.85
C VAL A 303 2.27 -5.30 -12.01
N TRP A 304 1.34 -5.23 -12.97
CA TRP A 304 0.40 -6.29 -13.27
C TRP A 304 0.20 -6.44 -14.79
N SER A 305 1.31 -6.64 -15.49
CA SER A 305 1.33 -6.95 -16.92
C SER A 305 2.60 -7.69 -17.28
N ASP A 306 2.53 -8.49 -18.33
CA ASP A 306 3.69 -9.14 -18.93
C ASP A 306 4.62 -8.14 -19.62
N VAL A 307 5.84 -8.57 -19.94
CA VAL A 307 6.81 -7.77 -20.71
C VAL A 307 6.30 -7.39 -22.10
N THR A 308 5.28 -8.08 -22.61
CA THR A 308 4.59 -7.80 -23.87
C THR A 308 3.56 -6.68 -23.76
N GLY A 309 3.27 -6.22 -22.53
CA GLY A 309 2.19 -5.26 -22.23
C GLY A 309 0.81 -5.89 -22.08
N ASP A 310 0.70 -7.23 -22.15
CA ASP A 310 -0.56 -7.94 -21.90
C ASP A 310 -0.86 -8.01 -20.42
N TYR A 311 -2.13 -7.81 -20.03
CA TYR A 311 -2.58 -7.89 -18.64
C TYR A 311 -4.01 -8.44 -18.56
N MET A 312 -4.39 -8.96 -17.42
CA MET A 312 -5.76 -9.34 -17.14
C MET A 312 -6.53 -8.10 -16.68
N GLY A 313 -7.52 -7.70 -17.48
CA GLY A 313 -8.35 -6.53 -17.18
C GLY A 313 -9.37 -6.80 -16.08
N ALA A 314 -9.90 -5.72 -15.48
CA ALA A 314 -10.94 -5.77 -14.45
C ALA A 314 -12.30 -6.34 -14.96
N ASN A 315 -12.44 -6.55 -16.25
CA ASN A 315 -13.58 -7.24 -16.89
C ASN A 315 -13.35 -8.76 -17.07
N GLY A 316 -12.21 -9.30 -16.58
CA GLY A 316 -11.84 -10.71 -16.75
C GLY A 316 -11.39 -11.08 -18.19
N MET A 317 -11.08 -10.10 -19.03
CA MET A 317 -10.56 -10.32 -20.38
C MET A 317 -9.10 -9.88 -20.47
N ILE A 318 -8.34 -10.56 -21.34
CA ILE A 318 -6.98 -10.16 -21.64
C ILE A 318 -7.00 -8.83 -22.40
N GLN A 319 -6.27 -7.87 -21.89
CA GLN A 319 -6.07 -6.54 -22.43
C GLN A 319 -4.61 -6.34 -22.83
N ARG A 320 -4.34 -5.31 -23.62
CA ARG A 320 -2.98 -4.89 -23.95
C ARG A 320 -2.82 -3.39 -23.82
N SER A 321 -1.79 -2.98 -23.09
CA SER A 321 -1.40 -1.58 -22.93
C SER A 321 -0.04 -1.33 -23.58
N PRO A 322 -0.01 -0.85 -24.85
CA PRO A 322 1.27 -0.60 -25.54
C PRO A 322 1.95 0.69 -25.06
N ASP A 323 1.25 1.58 -24.38
CA ASP A 323 1.64 2.95 -24.07
C ASP A 323 1.64 3.28 -22.55
N PHE A 324 1.38 2.28 -21.69
CA PHE A 324 1.51 2.43 -20.23
C PHE A 324 1.78 1.07 -19.57
N GLN A 325 2.44 1.11 -18.42
CA GLN A 325 2.57 -0.03 -17.53
C GLN A 325 1.30 -0.18 -16.68
N ASN A 326 0.67 -1.37 -16.70
CA ASN A 326 -0.49 -1.64 -15.85
C ASN A 326 -0.06 -2.04 -14.43
N TYR A 327 -0.87 -1.66 -13.43
CA TYR A 327 -0.61 -1.87 -12.01
C TYR A 327 -1.81 -2.47 -11.27
N THR A 328 -1.54 -3.09 -10.13
CA THR A 328 -2.51 -3.66 -9.18
C THR A 328 -2.15 -3.30 -7.74
N THR A 329 -2.91 -3.83 -6.78
CA THR A 329 -2.72 -3.61 -5.34
C THR A 329 -2.94 -2.15 -4.98
N TRP A 330 -4.19 -1.73 -5.19
CA TRP A 330 -4.65 -0.37 -4.96
C TRP A 330 -5.43 -0.27 -3.66
N SER A 331 -4.77 0.03 -2.55
CA SER A 331 -5.38 0.30 -1.24
C SER A 331 -5.74 1.79 -1.13
N LEU A 332 -6.68 2.26 -1.96
CA LEU A 332 -6.85 3.70 -2.18
C LEU A 332 -7.52 4.43 -1.03
N TRP A 333 -8.36 3.75 -0.22
CA TRP A 333 -8.96 4.34 0.98
C TRP A 333 -7.89 4.80 1.98
N ASP A 334 -6.81 4.04 2.07
CA ASP A 334 -5.67 4.33 2.93
C ASP A 334 -4.77 5.36 2.28
N THR A 335 -4.32 5.08 1.06
CA THR A 335 -3.18 5.72 0.41
C THR A 335 -3.47 7.11 -0.17
N TYR A 336 -4.74 7.52 -0.36
CA TYR A 336 -5.05 8.88 -0.79
C TYR A 336 -4.59 9.95 0.20
N ARG A 337 -4.35 9.57 1.46
CA ARG A 337 -4.09 10.48 2.59
C ARG A 337 -2.62 10.92 2.68
N ALA A 338 -1.66 10.05 2.35
CA ALA A 338 -0.24 10.41 2.37
C ALA A 338 0.56 9.81 1.20
N LEU A 339 0.40 8.52 0.84
CA LEU A 339 1.23 7.89 -0.20
C LEU A 339 1.05 8.57 -1.56
N HIS A 340 -0.18 8.75 -2.03
CA HIS A 340 -0.42 9.40 -3.32
C HIS A 340 -0.01 10.89 -3.33
N PRO A 341 -0.29 11.70 -2.29
CA PRO A 341 0.30 13.03 -2.17
C PRO A 341 1.83 13.05 -2.20
N LEU A 342 2.50 12.12 -1.51
CA LEU A 342 3.95 11.95 -1.55
C LEU A 342 4.43 11.57 -2.96
N ALA A 343 3.73 10.65 -3.63
CA ALA A 343 4.05 10.24 -4.99
C ALA A 343 4.02 11.41 -5.98
N THR A 344 3.09 12.36 -5.82
CA THR A 344 3.03 13.57 -6.65
C THR A 344 4.25 14.47 -6.50
N LEU A 345 5.02 14.34 -5.43
CA LEU A 345 6.25 15.08 -5.19
C LEU A 345 7.48 14.35 -5.75
N MET A 346 7.58 13.03 -5.60
CA MET A 346 8.82 12.29 -5.85
C MET A 346 8.74 11.16 -6.89
N MET A 347 7.54 10.76 -7.34
CA MET A 347 7.34 9.63 -8.27
C MET A 347 6.67 10.07 -9.59
N GLN A 348 6.96 11.26 -10.07
CA GLN A 348 6.27 11.88 -11.21
C GLN A 348 6.33 11.04 -12.49
N ASP A 349 7.39 10.25 -12.65
CA ASP A 349 7.59 9.30 -13.75
C ASP A 349 6.62 8.11 -13.74
N LYS A 350 5.91 7.88 -12.62
CA LYS A 350 4.94 6.78 -12.46
C LYS A 350 3.48 7.23 -12.63
N LEU A 351 3.20 8.49 -12.33
CA LEU A 351 1.83 8.98 -12.17
C LEU A 351 0.97 8.85 -13.43
N ALA A 352 1.56 9.02 -14.62
CA ALA A 352 0.82 8.88 -15.88
C ALA A 352 0.31 7.44 -16.08
N ASP A 353 1.16 6.45 -15.78
CA ASP A 353 0.80 5.04 -15.88
C ASP A 353 -0.22 4.65 -14.83
N TRP A 354 -0.09 5.18 -13.60
CA TRP A 354 -1.06 4.99 -12.54
C TRP A 354 -2.44 5.56 -12.90
N ALA A 355 -2.47 6.80 -13.41
CA ALA A 355 -3.72 7.40 -13.87
C ALA A 355 -4.37 6.60 -15.01
N LYS A 356 -3.58 6.17 -16.00
CA LYS A 356 -4.07 5.33 -17.12
C LYS A 356 -4.59 3.97 -16.63
N THR A 357 -3.91 3.35 -15.66
CA THR A 357 -4.38 2.10 -15.04
C THR A 357 -5.72 2.30 -14.35
N MET A 358 -5.87 3.34 -13.53
CA MET A 358 -7.15 3.64 -12.86
C MET A 358 -8.27 3.91 -13.86
N MET A 359 -7.96 4.64 -14.95
CA MET A 359 -8.91 4.89 -16.03
C MET A 359 -9.28 3.62 -16.80
N ALA A 360 -8.32 2.73 -17.06
CA ALA A 360 -8.57 1.43 -17.69
C ALA A 360 -9.47 0.54 -16.82
N ILE A 361 -9.19 0.47 -15.50
CA ILE A 361 -10.06 -0.24 -14.55
C ILE A 361 -11.49 0.31 -14.61
N CYS A 362 -11.67 1.64 -14.63
CA CYS A 362 -12.99 2.25 -14.73
C CYS A 362 -13.69 1.92 -16.06
N GLU A 363 -12.98 1.90 -17.18
CA GLU A 363 -13.50 1.54 -18.50
C GLU A 363 -13.93 0.09 -18.58
N GLU A 364 -13.17 -0.80 -17.98
CA GLU A 364 -13.35 -2.24 -17.97
C GLU A 364 -14.41 -2.71 -16.97
N HIS A 365 -14.41 -2.13 -15.78
CA HIS A 365 -15.25 -2.54 -14.66
C HIS A 365 -16.45 -1.62 -14.45
N GLY A 366 -16.30 -0.31 -14.64
CA GLY A 366 -17.37 0.69 -14.51
C GLY A 366 -17.20 1.69 -13.39
N GLU A 367 -16.24 1.52 -12.51
CA GLU A 367 -15.88 2.45 -11.43
C GLU A 367 -14.37 2.52 -11.28
N LEU A 368 -13.86 3.62 -10.76
CA LEU A 368 -12.46 3.73 -10.36
C LEU A 368 -12.15 2.72 -9.25
N PRO A 369 -10.90 2.26 -9.14
CA PRO A 369 -10.55 1.28 -8.12
C PRO A 369 -10.79 1.82 -6.71
N MET A 370 -11.22 0.92 -5.82
CA MET A 370 -11.32 1.15 -4.38
C MET A 370 -10.22 0.38 -3.65
N TRP A 371 -10.29 -0.94 -3.73
CA TRP A 371 -9.28 -1.88 -3.26
C TRP A 371 -9.09 -2.98 -4.31
N HIS A 372 -8.49 -2.60 -5.43
CA HIS A 372 -8.31 -3.48 -6.58
C HIS A 372 -7.05 -4.34 -6.39
N LEU A 373 -7.24 -5.66 -6.41
CA LEU A 373 -6.20 -6.65 -6.23
C LEU A 373 -6.29 -7.71 -7.36
N HIS A 374 -5.19 -7.91 -8.08
CA HIS A 374 -5.05 -8.93 -9.12
C HIS A 374 -6.26 -9.01 -10.07
N SER A 375 -6.61 -7.88 -10.69
CA SER A 375 -7.69 -7.75 -11.68
C SER A 375 -9.12 -7.81 -11.13
N THR A 376 -9.30 -7.81 -9.81
CA THR A 376 -10.61 -7.80 -9.15
C THR A 376 -10.66 -6.71 -8.11
N ASP A 377 -11.75 -5.91 -8.06
CA ASP A 377 -11.97 -5.02 -6.94
C ASP A 377 -12.61 -5.81 -5.78
N THR A 378 -12.00 -5.73 -4.61
CA THR A 378 -12.50 -6.42 -3.42
C THR A 378 -13.68 -5.68 -2.78
N TYR A 379 -13.90 -4.41 -3.16
CA TYR A 379 -14.84 -3.50 -2.51
C TYR A 379 -14.64 -3.37 -0.99
N CYS A 380 -13.44 -3.68 -0.52
CA CYS A 380 -13.08 -3.45 0.86
C CYS A 380 -13.00 -1.94 1.13
N MET A 381 -13.36 -1.53 2.32
CA MET A 381 -13.44 -0.13 2.75
C MET A 381 -14.63 0.66 2.19
N VAL A 382 -14.61 1.98 2.32
CA VAL A 382 -15.79 2.83 2.11
C VAL A 382 -15.49 4.05 1.23
N GLY A 383 -16.54 4.60 0.63
CA GLY A 383 -16.45 5.81 -0.21
C GLY A 383 -16.06 5.52 -1.66
N GLU A 384 -15.42 6.48 -2.30
CA GLU A 384 -14.88 6.41 -3.67
C GLU A 384 -13.44 6.95 -3.67
N PRO A 385 -12.49 6.23 -3.04
CA PRO A 385 -11.15 6.76 -2.81
C PRO A 385 -10.32 6.94 -4.09
N GLY A 386 -10.65 6.24 -5.18
CA GLY A 386 -10.06 6.48 -6.50
C GLY A 386 -10.34 7.87 -7.04
N VAL A 387 -11.47 8.48 -6.62
CA VAL A 387 -11.87 9.83 -7.06
C VAL A 387 -10.88 10.90 -6.57
N PRO A 388 -10.59 11.06 -5.27
CA PRO A 388 -9.63 12.07 -4.82
C PRO A 388 -8.20 11.83 -5.34
N VAL A 389 -7.78 10.57 -5.53
CA VAL A 389 -6.44 10.26 -6.08
C VAL A 389 -6.29 10.74 -7.52
N LEU A 390 -7.21 10.37 -8.40
CA LEU A 390 -7.15 10.78 -9.81
C LEU A 390 -7.39 12.29 -9.95
N ALA A 391 -8.28 12.87 -9.13
CA ALA A 391 -8.54 14.31 -9.11
C ALA A 391 -7.29 15.11 -8.67
N ASP A 392 -6.55 14.65 -7.65
CA ASP A 392 -5.32 15.29 -7.18
C ASP A 392 -4.26 15.33 -8.29
N MET A 393 -4.12 14.23 -9.07
CA MET A 393 -3.23 14.19 -10.23
C MET A 393 -3.60 15.24 -11.31
N ILE A 394 -4.91 15.39 -11.61
CA ILE A 394 -5.40 16.39 -12.57
C ILE A 394 -5.09 17.81 -12.06
N LEU A 395 -5.41 18.09 -10.79
CA LEU A 395 -5.26 19.41 -10.19
C LEU A 395 -3.79 19.83 -10.03
N LYS A 396 -2.90 18.87 -9.81
CA LYS A 396 -1.45 19.07 -9.79
C LYS A 396 -0.79 19.08 -11.17
N GLY A 397 -1.58 18.92 -12.25
CA GLY A 397 -1.10 19.05 -13.62
C GLY A 397 -0.25 17.89 -14.11
N VAL A 398 -0.44 16.69 -13.58
CA VAL A 398 0.21 15.46 -14.06
C VAL A 398 -0.13 15.22 -15.52
N LYS A 399 0.88 15.14 -16.37
CA LYS A 399 0.73 14.99 -17.82
C LYS A 399 0.65 13.51 -18.21
N GLY A 400 0.16 13.23 -19.42
CA GLY A 400 0.25 11.91 -20.04
C GLY A 400 -1.08 11.13 -20.07
N PHE A 401 -2.20 11.73 -19.66
CA PHE A 401 -3.54 11.16 -19.78
C PHE A 401 -4.58 12.26 -20.09
N ASP A 402 -5.77 11.85 -20.54
CA ASP A 402 -6.86 12.74 -20.93
C ASP A 402 -7.68 13.17 -19.70
N TYR A 403 -7.65 14.45 -19.37
CA TYR A 403 -8.34 15.02 -18.22
C TYR A 403 -9.87 15.02 -18.36
N GLU A 404 -10.39 15.26 -19.57
CA GLU A 404 -11.84 15.25 -19.80
C GLU A 404 -12.39 13.83 -19.66
N LYS A 405 -11.70 12.83 -20.22
CA LYS A 405 -12.05 11.43 -20.06
C LYS A 405 -11.97 11.01 -18.57
N ALA A 406 -10.89 11.38 -17.89
CA ALA A 406 -10.72 11.12 -16.46
C ALA A 406 -11.86 11.76 -15.64
N TYR A 407 -12.22 13.01 -15.94
CA TYR A 407 -13.33 13.70 -15.30
C TYR A 407 -14.67 12.96 -15.45
N GLN A 408 -14.96 12.40 -16.63
CA GLN A 408 -16.17 11.56 -16.79
C GLN A 408 -16.13 10.33 -15.90
N TYR A 409 -14.97 9.71 -15.70
CA TYR A 409 -14.82 8.58 -14.79
C TYR A 409 -14.96 8.95 -13.31
N LEU A 410 -14.51 10.15 -12.91
CA LEU A 410 -14.80 10.68 -11.57
C LEU A 410 -16.31 10.78 -11.31
N LYS A 411 -17.07 11.37 -12.26
CA LYS A 411 -18.53 11.49 -12.19
C LYS A 411 -19.21 10.12 -12.15
N GLN A 412 -18.77 9.21 -13.02
CA GLN A 412 -19.30 7.85 -13.13
C GLN A 412 -19.14 7.09 -11.81
N SER A 413 -17.97 7.15 -11.19
CA SER A 413 -17.70 6.48 -9.91
C SER A 413 -18.55 7.07 -8.78
N MET A 414 -18.82 8.39 -8.78
CA MET A 414 -19.75 9.01 -7.85
C MET A 414 -21.24 8.67 -8.09
N GLY A 415 -21.52 7.85 -9.10
CA GLY A 415 -22.90 7.52 -9.43
C GLY A 415 -23.75 8.70 -9.84
N ASP A 416 -23.14 9.67 -10.51
CA ASP A 416 -23.83 10.87 -10.97
C ASP A 416 -25.04 10.52 -11.85
N PRO A 417 -26.26 10.90 -11.49
CA PRO A 417 -27.47 10.57 -12.25
C PRO A 417 -27.48 11.16 -13.67
N GLU A 418 -26.67 12.18 -13.96
CA GLU A 418 -26.54 12.77 -15.28
C GLU A 418 -25.63 11.97 -16.24
N THR A 419 -24.73 11.13 -15.71
CA THR A 419 -23.89 10.23 -16.52
C THR A 419 -24.49 8.84 -16.73
N THR A 420 -25.71 8.63 -16.42
CA THR A 420 -26.42 7.38 -16.15
C THR A 420 -26.62 6.37 -17.29
N PRO A 421 -26.57 6.68 -18.62
CA PRO A 421 -26.82 5.63 -19.61
C PRO A 421 -25.78 4.51 -19.53
N GLU A 422 -24.53 4.83 -19.21
CA GLU A 422 -23.43 3.87 -19.15
C GLU A 422 -23.41 3.13 -17.82
N ARG A 423 -23.67 3.80 -16.70
CA ARG A 423 -23.76 3.17 -15.37
C ARG A 423 -24.83 2.07 -15.33
N ARG A 424 -25.96 2.23 -16.01
CA ARG A 424 -26.98 1.17 -16.12
C ARG A 424 -26.44 -0.10 -16.78
N ARG A 425 -25.46 0.01 -17.68
CA ARG A 425 -24.79 -1.17 -18.26
C ARG A 425 -23.97 -1.93 -17.21
N PHE A 426 -23.38 -1.22 -16.24
CA PHE A 426 -22.55 -1.82 -15.20
C PHE A 426 -23.39 -2.40 -14.06
N GLN A 427 -24.54 -1.83 -13.71
CA GLN A 427 -25.50 -2.46 -12.78
C GLN A 427 -25.92 -3.86 -13.25
N TYR A 428 -25.97 -4.10 -14.54
CA TYR A 428 -26.18 -5.45 -15.11
C TYR A 428 -24.98 -6.39 -14.91
N ARG A 429 -23.81 -5.87 -14.54
CA ARG A 429 -22.59 -6.66 -14.21
C ARG A 429 -22.44 -6.95 -12.73
N GLY A 430 -23.41 -6.57 -11.89
CA GLY A 430 -23.41 -6.86 -10.45
C GLY A 430 -22.60 -5.88 -9.59
N ILE A 431 -22.25 -4.69 -10.12
CA ILE A 431 -21.61 -3.65 -9.31
C ILE A 431 -22.62 -3.11 -8.28
N PRO A 432 -22.32 -3.18 -6.98
CA PRO A 432 -23.24 -2.71 -5.95
C PRO A 432 -23.40 -1.18 -5.98
N ASP A 433 -24.61 -0.68 -5.69
CA ASP A 433 -24.89 0.77 -5.62
C ASP A 433 -24.13 1.46 -4.47
N ARG A 434 -23.86 0.75 -3.40
CA ARG A 434 -23.19 1.24 -2.19
C ARG A 434 -23.78 2.54 -1.62
N GLY A 435 -25.10 2.70 -1.76
CA GLY A 435 -25.87 3.82 -1.23
C GLY A 435 -25.82 5.11 -2.07
N LYS A 436 -25.20 5.10 -3.26
CA LYS A 436 -25.07 6.30 -4.12
C LYS A 436 -26.44 6.86 -4.54
N THR A 437 -27.43 6.01 -4.77
CA THR A 437 -28.81 6.45 -5.07
C THR A 437 -29.41 7.25 -3.91
N GLU A 438 -29.18 6.84 -2.66
CA GLU A 438 -29.64 7.58 -1.47
C GLU A 438 -28.84 8.88 -1.28
N LEU A 439 -27.51 8.80 -1.49
CA LEU A 439 -26.63 9.98 -1.42
C LEU A 439 -27.14 11.12 -2.31
N TRP A 440 -27.47 10.83 -3.58
CA TRP A 440 -28.00 11.85 -4.50
C TRP A 440 -29.39 12.29 -4.16
N LYS A 441 -30.23 11.42 -3.59
CA LYS A 441 -31.63 11.73 -3.25
C LYS A 441 -31.76 12.55 -1.98
N TYR A 442 -31.05 12.18 -0.90
CA TYR A 442 -31.20 12.77 0.42
C TYR A 442 -30.03 13.68 0.80
N GLY A 443 -28.88 13.52 0.14
CA GLY A 443 -27.60 14.10 0.51
C GLY A 443 -26.88 13.30 1.61
N TYR A 444 -27.36 12.08 1.92
CA TYR A 444 -26.74 11.14 2.85
C TYR A 444 -27.31 9.72 2.67
N LEU A 445 -26.54 8.71 3.06
CA LEU A 445 -26.98 7.33 3.20
C LEU A 445 -27.76 7.18 4.50
N THR A 446 -28.76 6.31 4.50
CA THR A 446 -29.67 6.14 5.62
C THR A 446 -29.42 4.82 6.37
N PHE A 447 -29.59 4.81 7.69
CA PHE A 447 -29.38 3.61 8.50
C PHE A 447 -30.51 2.57 8.43
N ASP A 448 -31.65 2.94 7.81
CA ASP A 448 -32.80 2.07 7.54
C ASP A 448 -32.79 1.53 6.09
N SER A 449 -31.63 1.58 5.43
CA SER A 449 -31.29 0.89 4.19
C SER A 449 -30.45 -0.37 4.47
N PRO A 450 -30.15 -1.18 3.44
CA PRO A 450 -29.23 -2.30 3.59
C PRO A 450 -27.78 -1.88 3.88
N GLU A 451 -27.43 -0.61 3.67
CA GLU A 451 -26.06 -0.11 3.88
C GLU A 451 -25.71 -0.03 5.36
N ILE A 452 -24.51 -0.46 5.69
CA ILE A 452 -23.88 -0.29 6.99
C ILE A 452 -22.81 0.80 6.92
N GLU A 453 -22.25 1.20 8.05
CA GLU A 453 -21.17 2.20 8.14
C GLU A 453 -21.52 3.54 7.48
N THR A 454 -22.80 3.91 7.57
CA THR A 454 -23.38 5.02 6.82
C THR A 454 -22.76 6.37 7.16
N VAL A 455 -22.25 6.57 8.38
CA VAL A 455 -21.54 7.81 8.74
C VAL A 455 -20.20 7.86 8.00
N SER A 456 -19.39 6.80 8.07
CA SER A 456 -18.09 6.74 7.40
C SER A 456 -18.22 6.88 5.89
N LYS A 457 -19.14 6.10 5.28
CA LYS A 457 -19.42 6.19 3.84
C LYS A 457 -19.81 7.60 3.41
N ASN A 458 -20.69 8.26 4.17
CA ASN A 458 -21.09 9.63 3.89
C ASN A 458 -19.90 10.58 3.89
N MET A 459 -19.02 10.51 4.91
CA MET A 459 -17.88 11.42 5.03
C MET A 459 -16.92 11.26 3.86
N GLU A 460 -16.63 10.02 3.44
CA GLU A 460 -15.78 9.74 2.29
C GLU A 460 -16.42 10.17 0.97
N TYR A 461 -17.74 9.98 0.80
CA TYR A 461 -18.44 10.47 -0.39
C TYR A 461 -18.45 12.01 -0.49
N TYR A 462 -18.54 12.72 0.63
CA TYR A 462 -18.47 14.19 0.61
C TYR A 462 -17.11 14.70 0.19
N LEU A 463 -16.04 14.05 0.64
CA LEU A 463 -14.68 14.33 0.19
C LEU A 463 -14.52 14.06 -1.32
N ALA A 464 -14.98 12.90 -1.78
CA ALA A 464 -14.96 12.56 -3.20
C ALA A 464 -15.76 13.57 -4.04
N ALA A 465 -16.95 13.95 -3.60
CA ALA A 465 -17.75 14.97 -4.26
C ALA A 465 -17.03 16.33 -4.35
N TRP A 466 -16.38 16.76 -3.26
CA TRP A 466 -15.56 17.98 -3.27
C TRP A 466 -14.43 17.88 -4.31
N SER A 467 -13.77 16.73 -4.41
CA SER A 467 -12.71 16.51 -5.38
C SER A 467 -13.20 16.65 -6.82
N VAL A 468 -14.37 16.08 -7.14
CA VAL A 468 -15.04 16.27 -8.45
C VAL A 468 -15.36 17.73 -8.71
N ALA A 469 -15.87 18.46 -7.69
CA ALA A 469 -16.19 19.88 -7.82
C ALA A 469 -14.95 20.73 -8.18
N GLN A 470 -13.79 20.43 -7.60
CA GLN A 470 -12.53 21.12 -7.91
C GLN A 470 -12.08 20.87 -9.36
N VAL A 471 -12.12 19.60 -9.81
CA VAL A 471 -11.77 19.25 -11.20
C VAL A 471 -12.75 19.90 -12.18
N ALA A 472 -14.05 19.83 -11.90
CA ALA A 472 -15.08 20.48 -12.70
C ALA A 472 -14.82 21.99 -12.86
N GLY A 473 -14.48 22.68 -11.76
CA GLY A 473 -14.13 24.09 -11.76
C GLY A 473 -12.88 24.38 -12.62
N ARG A 474 -11.83 23.57 -12.52
CA ARG A 474 -10.61 23.68 -13.31
C ARG A 474 -10.84 23.48 -14.82
N LEU A 475 -11.72 22.55 -15.19
CA LEU A 475 -12.04 22.23 -16.58
C LEU A 475 -13.12 23.13 -17.17
N GLY A 476 -13.76 24.01 -16.37
CA GLY A 476 -14.77 24.96 -16.81
C GLY A 476 -16.20 24.45 -16.76
N HIS A 477 -16.46 23.28 -16.18
CA HIS A 477 -17.80 22.70 -15.98
C HIS A 477 -18.49 23.32 -14.75
N LYS A 478 -18.95 24.57 -14.88
CA LYS A 478 -19.42 25.38 -13.75
C LYS A 478 -20.64 24.81 -13.02
N GLU A 479 -21.60 24.23 -13.75
CA GLU A 479 -22.81 23.66 -13.17
C GLU A 479 -22.48 22.43 -12.31
N ASP A 480 -21.64 21.55 -12.83
CA ASP A 480 -21.16 20.39 -12.08
C ASP A 480 -20.33 20.82 -10.86
N SER A 481 -19.46 21.83 -11.01
CA SER A 481 -18.67 22.33 -9.88
C SER A 481 -19.57 22.77 -8.72
N VAL A 482 -20.67 23.50 -9.01
CA VAL A 482 -21.63 23.92 -7.98
C VAL A 482 -22.39 22.71 -7.42
N ARG A 483 -22.87 21.82 -8.27
CA ARG A 483 -23.67 20.66 -7.87
C ARG A 483 -22.90 19.71 -6.94
N PHE A 484 -21.67 19.35 -7.32
CA PHE A 484 -20.83 18.49 -6.51
C PHE A 484 -20.31 19.19 -5.25
N HIS A 485 -20.04 20.50 -5.32
CA HIS A 485 -19.75 21.28 -4.11
C HIS A 485 -20.91 21.24 -3.12
N ASN A 486 -22.15 21.44 -3.57
CA ASN A 486 -23.32 21.37 -2.69
C ASN A 486 -23.47 19.97 -2.05
N LEU A 487 -23.16 18.90 -2.80
CA LEU A 487 -23.16 17.54 -2.26
C LEU A 487 -22.07 17.38 -1.19
N SER A 488 -20.87 17.89 -1.41
CA SER A 488 -19.77 17.81 -0.44
C SER A 488 -20.07 18.50 0.89
N MET A 489 -20.92 19.55 0.87
CA MET A 489 -21.33 20.29 2.07
C MET A 489 -22.43 19.58 2.87
N CYS A 490 -22.95 18.44 2.39
CA CYS A 490 -24.00 17.70 3.08
C CYS A 490 -23.55 17.02 4.38
N TYR A 491 -22.24 17.01 4.71
CA TYR A 491 -21.76 16.56 6.01
C TYR A 491 -22.47 17.31 7.16
N LYS A 492 -22.87 18.57 6.94
CA LYS A 492 -23.62 19.39 7.91
C LYS A 492 -24.99 18.79 8.26
N LYS A 493 -25.60 18.02 7.35
CA LYS A 493 -26.91 17.37 7.58
C LYS A 493 -26.85 16.23 8.59
N ILE A 494 -25.70 15.59 8.74
CA ILE A 494 -25.51 14.43 9.62
C ILE A 494 -24.80 14.78 10.94
N TYR A 495 -24.57 16.07 11.20
CA TYR A 495 -24.08 16.53 12.51
C TYR A 495 -25.23 16.62 13.51
N ASP A 496 -25.16 15.86 14.59
CA ASP A 496 -26.14 15.83 15.64
C ASP A 496 -25.72 16.78 16.79
N GLU A 497 -26.27 17.98 16.82
CA GLU A 497 -25.96 19.01 17.82
C GLU A 497 -26.26 18.55 19.27
N ARG A 498 -27.20 17.60 19.47
CA ARG A 498 -27.55 17.09 20.79
C ARG A 498 -26.39 16.39 21.50
N VAL A 499 -25.51 15.79 20.72
CA VAL A 499 -24.34 15.05 21.23
C VAL A 499 -23.00 15.60 20.72
N GLY A 500 -23.01 16.44 19.68
CA GLY A 500 -21.84 17.08 19.12
C GLY A 500 -20.96 16.15 18.26
N TYR A 501 -21.56 15.22 17.53
CA TYR A 501 -20.89 14.26 16.64
C TYR A 501 -21.69 14.01 15.36
N PHE A 502 -21.01 13.51 14.31
CA PHE A 502 -21.70 12.99 13.14
C PHE A 502 -22.39 11.69 13.48
N ARG A 503 -23.65 11.54 13.04
CA ARG A 503 -24.48 10.38 13.36
C ARG A 503 -25.37 9.98 12.19
N ALA A 504 -25.72 8.70 12.15
CA ALA A 504 -26.59 8.15 11.13
C ALA A 504 -28.03 8.68 11.25
N LYS A 505 -28.69 8.90 10.10
CA LYS A 505 -30.10 9.32 9.96
C LYS A 505 -30.91 8.27 9.20
N ASP A 506 -32.21 8.26 9.43
CA ASP A 506 -33.17 7.49 8.65
C ASP A 506 -33.66 8.27 7.40
N LYS A 507 -34.50 7.64 6.56
CA LYS A 507 -35.10 8.26 5.37
C LYS A 507 -36.02 9.42 5.69
N ALA A 508 -36.58 9.48 6.91
CA ALA A 508 -37.41 10.59 7.38
C ALA A 508 -36.59 11.77 7.93
N GLY A 509 -35.28 11.63 8.03
CA GLY A 509 -34.35 12.64 8.52
C GLY A 509 -34.14 12.63 10.04
N ASN A 510 -34.57 11.59 10.74
CA ASN A 510 -34.37 11.48 12.18
C ASN A 510 -33.02 10.83 12.47
N PHE A 511 -32.31 11.36 13.45
CA PHE A 511 -31.12 10.71 13.98
C PHE A 511 -31.46 9.44 14.79
N ARG A 512 -30.54 8.46 14.86
CA ARG A 512 -30.69 7.38 15.84
C ARG A 512 -30.91 7.93 17.25
N THR A 513 -31.53 7.11 18.13
CA THR A 513 -31.68 7.47 19.54
C THR A 513 -30.35 7.88 20.16
N THR A 514 -30.38 8.81 21.11
CA THR A 514 -29.21 9.18 21.93
C THR A 514 -29.07 8.31 23.17
N GLU A 515 -30.06 7.44 23.45
CA GLU A 515 -30.00 6.49 24.55
C GLU A 515 -28.79 5.52 24.33
N GLY A 516 -27.93 5.40 25.34
CA GLY A 516 -26.72 4.58 25.28
C GLY A 516 -25.61 5.10 24.37
N PHE A 517 -25.74 6.31 23.81
CA PHE A 517 -24.69 6.88 22.95
C PHE A 517 -23.42 7.15 23.78
N ASN A 518 -22.31 6.58 23.33
CA ASN A 518 -20.96 6.81 23.86
C ASN A 518 -20.00 7.05 22.68
N PRO A 519 -19.31 8.20 22.62
CA PRO A 519 -18.44 8.50 21.50
C PRO A 519 -17.18 7.63 21.43
N SER A 520 -16.83 6.90 22.47
CA SER A 520 -15.72 5.93 22.50
C SER A 520 -16.13 4.51 22.07
N HIS A 521 -17.41 4.31 21.70
CA HIS A 521 -17.88 3.01 21.25
C HIS A 521 -17.85 2.92 19.72
N HIS A 522 -17.14 1.90 19.21
CA HIS A 522 -17.30 1.45 17.86
C HIS A 522 -18.73 0.88 17.66
N THR A 523 -19.34 1.23 16.56
CA THR A 523 -20.67 0.74 16.17
C THR A 523 -20.71 0.53 14.66
N LYS A 524 -21.72 -0.18 14.18
CA LYS A 524 -21.94 -0.43 12.74
C LYS A 524 -22.19 0.82 11.86
N ASP A 525 -22.20 2.01 12.44
CA ASP A 525 -22.33 3.26 11.70
C ASP A 525 -20.95 3.81 11.26
N TYR A 526 -19.85 3.26 11.81
CA TYR A 526 -18.48 3.72 11.57
C TYR A 526 -17.59 2.57 11.14
N THR A 527 -16.81 2.79 10.09
CA THR A 527 -15.79 1.87 9.61
C THR A 527 -14.55 2.01 10.50
N GLU A 528 -14.11 0.93 11.12
CA GLU A 528 -12.83 0.86 11.85
C GLU A 528 -12.55 2.10 12.70
N GLY A 529 -13.58 2.61 13.36
CA GLY A 529 -13.47 3.85 14.11
C GLY A 529 -14.65 4.10 15.04
N THR A 530 -14.62 5.22 15.70
CA THR A 530 -15.65 5.71 16.63
C THR A 530 -16.07 7.13 16.27
N PRO A 531 -17.15 7.66 16.86
CA PRO A 531 -17.51 9.07 16.71
C PRO A 531 -16.35 10.06 16.95
N TRP A 532 -15.38 9.71 17.82
CA TRP A 532 -14.24 10.58 18.10
C TRP A 532 -13.36 10.81 16.86
N GLN A 533 -12.97 9.75 16.13
CA GLN A 533 -12.12 9.87 14.96
C GLN A 533 -12.89 10.51 13.81
N TYR A 534 -14.13 10.06 13.56
CA TYR A 534 -14.94 10.53 12.43
C TYR A 534 -15.45 11.97 12.57
N LEU A 535 -15.45 12.57 13.79
CA LEU A 535 -15.74 13.99 13.97
C LEU A 535 -14.80 14.89 13.12
N TRP A 536 -13.58 14.45 12.90
CA TRP A 536 -12.55 15.24 12.23
C TRP A 536 -12.43 14.94 10.74
N LEU A 537 -13.16 13.94 10.21
CA LEU A 537 -13.06 13.53 8.81
C LEU A 537 -13.81 14.49 7.87
N VAL A 538 -13.45 15.76 7.93
CA VAL A 538 -13.90 16.84 7.02
C VAL A 538 -12.66 17.57 6.46
N PRO A 539 -11.69 16.85 5.85
CA PRO A 539 -10.45 17.48 5.42
C PRO A 539 -10.65 18.49 4.28
N HIS A 540 -11.75 18.38 3.53
CA HIS A 540 -12.12 19.26 2.43
C HIS A 540 -12.76 20.61 2.88
N ASP A 541 -13.20 20.72 4.12
CA ASP A 541 -13.79 21.96 4.69
C ASP A 541 -13.46 22.10 6.18
N VAL A 542 -12.15 22.07 6.52
CA VAL A 542 -11.69 22.21 7.91
C VAL A 542 -12.20 23.49 8.57
N ASN A 543 -12.24 24.61 7.84
CA ASN A 543 -12.75 25.87 8.37
C ASN A 543 -14.26 25.81 8.63
N GLY A 544 -15.05 25.20 7.75
CA GLY A 544 -16.48 24.98 7.97
C GLY A 544 -16.76 24.07 9.16
N LEU A 545 -15.93 23.03 9.39
CA LEU A 545 -15.98 22.20 10.58
C LEU A 545 -15.69 23.03 11.85
N ILE A 546 -14.64 23.86 11.84
CA ILE A 546 -14.28 24.75 12.96
C ILE A 546 -15.44 25.69 13.28
N ASP A 547 -16.07 26.29 12.28
CA ASP A 547 -17.23 27.19 12.46
C ASP A 547 -18.42 26.43 13.04
N MET A 548 -18.70 25.23 12.53
CA MET A 548 -19.78 24.35 13.03
C MET A 548 -19.56 23.96 14.50
N LEU A 549 -18.32 23.76 14.93
CA LEU A 549 -17.96 23.49 16.32
C LEU A 549 -17.98 24.75 17.21
N GLY A 550 -18.37 25.90 16.68
CA GLY A 550 -18.54 27.19 17.41
C GLY A 550 -17.26 28.01 17.47
N GLY A 551 -16.41 27.89 16.46
CA GLY A 551 -15.21 28.70 16.24
C GLY A 551 -13.95 28.13 16.85
N LYS A 552 -12.81 28.73 16.50
CA LYS A 552 -11.46 28.21 16.80
C LYS A 552 -11.24 27.79 18.26
N LYS A 553 -11.70 28.59 19.23
CA LYS A 553 -11.48 28.30 20.67
C LYS A 553 -12.21 27.03 21.13
N LYS A 554 -13.45 26.82 20.67
CA LYS A 554 -14.24 25.63 21.01
C LYS A 554 -13.73 24.40 20.28
N ALA A 555 -13.39 24.55 19.00
CA ALA A 555 -12.80 23.48 18.20
C ALA A 555 -11.43 23.04 18.76
N GLU A 556 -10.59 23.99 19.23
CA GLU A 556 -9.32 23.68 19.91
C GLU A 556 -9.55 22.85 21.18
N ALA A 557 -10.47 23.30 22.05
CA ALA A 557 -10.80 22.55 23.26
C ALA A 557 -11.34 21.14 22.96
N ARG A 558 -12.11 21.01 21.88
CA ARG A 558 -12.65 19.72 21.41
C ARG A 558 -11.53 18.80 20.90
N LEU A 559 -10.59 19.37 20.14
CA LEU A 559 -9.43 18.63 19.65
C LEU A 559 -8.47 18.23 20.78
N ASP A 560 -8.24 19.11 21.75
CA ASP A 560 -7.48 18.76 22.95
C ASP A 560 -8.16 17.60 23.71
N SER A 561 -9.50 17.59 23.77
CA SER A 561 -10.23 16.50 24.44
C SER A 561 -10.07 15.15 23.76
N LEU A 562 -9.88 15.09 22.43
CA LEU A 562 -9.59 13.85 21.71
C LEU A 562 -8.32 13.18 22.25
N PHE A 563 -7.26 13.97 22.46
CA PHE A 563 -5.95 13.47 22.95
C PHE A 563 -5.90 13.23 24.47
N LEU A 564 -6.89 13.71 25.22
CA LEU A 564 -6.97 13.59 26.68
C LEU A 564 -8.03 12.57 27.14
N ALA A 565 -8.89 12.13 26.24
CA ALA A 565 -9.93 11.15 26.56
C ALA A 565 -9.31 9.81 26.99
N ASP A 566 -10.08 8.99 27.70
CA ASP A 566 -9.70 7.61 27.99
C ASP A 566 -9.58 6.81 26.69
N SER A 567 -8.48 6.10 26.53
CA SER A 567 -8.22 5.24 25.36
C SER A 567 -9.04 3.95 25.32
N LYS A 568 -9.84 3.69 26.36
CA LYS A 568 -10.66 2.47 26.44
C LYS A 568 -11.76 2.46 25.39
N LEU A 569 -11.80 1.39 24.61
CA LEU A 569 -12.84 1.09 23.64
C LEU A 569 -13.84 0.07 24.20
N ASN A 570 -14.98 -0.14 23.54
CA ASN A 570 -15.90 -1.23 23.86
C ASN A 570 -15.31 -2.60 23.45
N ALA A 571 -15.88 -3.67 24.02
CA ALA A 571 -15.36 -5.03 23.82
C ALA A 571 -15.43 -5.51 22.35
N ASP A 572 -16.38 -4.96 21.58
CA ASP A 572 -16.60 -5.31 20.18
C ASP A 572 -15.90 -4.31 19.22
N ALA A 573 -14.94 -3.51 19.72
CA ALA A 573 -14.22 -2.56 18.88
C ALA A 573 -13.36 -3.30 17.85
N ASN A 574 -13.31 -2.74 16.64
CA ASN A 574 -12.46 -3.26 15.58
C ASN A 574 -10.98 -3.18 16.00
N PRO A 575 -10.17 -4.27 15.85
CA PRO A 575 -8.74 -4.27 16.21
C PRO A 575 -7.90 -3.25 15.44
N ASP A 576 -8.35 -2.81 14.27
CA ASP A 576 -7.68 -1.76 13.48
C ASP A 576 -7.67 -0.40 14.20
N ILE A 577 -8.53 -0.18 15.19
CA ILE A 577 -8.49 1.02 16.06
C ILE A 577 -7.32 0.89 17.02
N SER A 578 -6.11 1.16 16.56
CA SER A 578 -4.86 0.94 17.27
C SER A 578 -4.01 2.23 17.36
N GLY A 579 -2.86 2.18 18.04
CA GLY A 579 -1.97 3.32 18.18
C GLY A 579 -2.63 4.53 18.87
N LEU A 580 -3.29 4.29 20.01
CA LEU A 580 -4.12 5.30 20.68
C LEU A 580 -3.30 6.30 21.51
N ILE A 581 -3.58 7.60 21.31
CA ILE A 581 -3.26 8.69 22.24
C ILE A 581 -4.59 9.36 22.60
N GLY A 582 -5.12 9.04 23.77
CA GLY A 582 -6.52 9.33 24.07
C GLY A 582 -7.44 8.54 23.11
N GLN A 583 -8.28 9.26 22.36
CA GLN A 583 -9.09 8.69 21.30
C GLN A 583 -8.55 9.02 19.89
N TYR A 584 -7.37 9.59 19.76
CA TYR A 584 -6.64 9.67 18.51
C TYR A 584 -6.04 8.31 18.19
N ALA A 585 -6.46 7.66 17.11
CA ALA A 585 -6.01 6.34 16.69
C ALA A 585 -5.05 6.48 15.51
N HIS A 586 -3.74 6.50 15.78
CA HIS A 586 -2.74 6.66 14.71
C HIS A 586 -2.65 5.44 13.81
N GLY A 587 -2.92 4.26 14.36
CA GLY A 587 -2.89 2.99 13.62
C GLY A 587 -4.04 2.81 12.64
N ASN A 588 -4.91 3.82 12.45
CA ASN A 588 -5.94 3.78 11.41
C ASN A 588 -6.10 5.15 10.72
N GLU A 589 -6.34 5.14 9.43
CA GLU A 589 -6.23 6.24 8.48
C GLU A 589 -7.16 7.44 8.72
N PRO A 590 -8.40 7.28 9.20
CA PRO A 590 -9.28 8.42 9.48
C PRO A 590 -8.67 9.46 10.42
N SER A 591 -7.66 9.09 11.21
CA SER A 591 -6.98 9.98 12.16
C SER A 591 -5.79 10.75 11.58
N HIS A 592 -5.21 10.32 10.47
CA HIS A 592 -3.89 10.77 9.99
C HIS A 592 -3.77 12.29 9.76
N HIS A 593 -4.83 12.96 9.32
CA HIS A 593 -4.84 14.42 9.11
C HIS A 593 -5.18 15.22 10.37
N THR A 594 -5.75 14.57 11.40
CA THR A 594 -6.39 15.25 12.54
C THR A 594 -5.43 16.14 13.33
N ILE A 595 -4.17 15.70 13.55
CA ILE A 595 -3.16 16.49 14.26
C ILE A 595 -2.91 17.83 13.55
N TYR A 596 -2.94 17.87 12.22
CA TYR A 596 -2.66 19.06 11.43
C TYR A 596 -3.79 20.11 11.49
N ILE A 597 -4.98 19.77 12.00
CA ILE A 597 -6.08 20.71 12.25
C ILE A 597 -5.65 21.81 13.22
N TYR A 598 -4.71 21.54 14.15
CA TYR A 598 -4.14 22.58 15.02
C TYR A 598 -3.53 23.75 14.22
N ASN A 599 -3.02 23.53 13.00
CA ASN A 599 -2.50 24.63 12.17
C ASN A 599 -3.63 25.60 11.75
N TYR A 600 -4.80 25.08 11.39
CA TYR A 600 -5.97 25.90 11.04
C TYR A 600 -6.52 26.67 12.26
N LEU A 601 -6.32 26.11 13.45
CA LEU A 601 -6.68 26.74 14.73
C LEU A 601 -5.67 27.81 15.16
N GLY A 602 -4.52 27.94 14.46
CA GLY A 602 -3.44 28.86 14.82
C GLY A 602 -2.53 28.32 15.94
N GLN A 603 -2.49 26.99 16.14
CA GLN A 603 -1.73 26.31 17.17
C GLN A 603 -0.65 25.36 16.60
N PRO A 604 0.24 25.83 15.68
CA PRO A 604 1.20 24.95 14.99
C PRO A 604 2.19 24.28 15.94
N ASP A 605 2.45 24.88 17.10
CA ASP A 605 3.31 24.27 18.13
C ASP A 605 2.66 23.05 18.77
N LYS A 606 1.31 23.03 18.93
CA LYS A 606 0.58 21.84 19.40
C LYS A 606 0.65 20.74 18.34
N ALA A 607 0.41 21.05 17.06
CA ALA A 607 0.55 20.11 15.95
C ALA A 607 1.93 19.46 15.98
N SER A 608 2.99 20.27 15.98
CA SER A 608 4.37 19.76 15.95
C SER A 608 4.71 18.89 17.15
N ARG A 609 4.27 19.25 18.37
CA ARG A 609 4.50 18.41 19.57
C ARG A 609 3.81 17.05 19.47
N ARG A 610 2.54 17.01 19.01
CA ARG A 610 1.80 15.75 18.82
C ARG A 610 2.43 14.86 17.75
N ILE A 611 2.89 15.45 16.65
CA ILE A 611 3.61 14.71 15.60
C ILE A 611 4.90 14.09 16.15
N HIS A 612 5.68 14.85 16.93
CA HIS A 612 6.88 14.31 17.56
C HIS A 612 6.57 13.25 18.64
N GLU A 613 5.44 13.35 19.34
CA GLU A 613 4.94 12.28 20.23
C GLU A 613 4.68 10.98 19.43
N VAL A 614 4.03 11.09 18.28
CA VAL A 614 3.79 9.94 17.37
C VAL A 614 5.12 9.34 16.90
N PHE A 615 6.11 10.13 16.46
CA PHE A 615 7.43 9.62 16.08
C PHE A 615 8.13 8.83 17.19
N GLN A 616 7.91 9.20 18.44
CA GLN A 616 8.57 8.59 19.58
C GLN A 616 7.87 7.33 20.07
N THR A 617 6.53 7.28 19.95
CA THR A 617 5.71 6.24 20.57
C THR A 617 5.12 5.22 19.62
N MET A 618 4.95 5.59 18.33
CA MET A 618 4.22 4.78 17.35
C MET A 618 5.12 4.19 16.26
N TYR A 619 6.38 4.66 16.16
CA TYR A 619 7.37 4.14 15.21
C TYR A 619 8.66 3.79 15.94
N THR A 620 9.14 2.56 15.73
CA THR A 620 10.40 2.10 16.32
C THR A 620 11.26 1.39 15.28
N ASP A 621 12.54 1.17 15.62
CA ASP A 621 13.48 0.38 14.82
C ASP A 621 13.47 -1.10 15.23
N LYS A 622 12.30 -1.65 15.53
CA LYS A 622 12.07 -3.03 15.96
C LYS A 622 11.04 -3.70 15.06
N PRO A 623 10.92 -5.04 15.07
CA PRO A 623 9.89 -5.73 14.30
C PRO A 623 8.46 -5.23 14.57
N ASP A 624 8.14 -4.85 15.82
CA ASP A 624 6.88 -4.23 16.24
C ASP A 624 6.83 -2.71 15.99
N GLY A 625 7.65 -2.21 15.09
CA GLY A 625 7.92 -0.79 14.88
C GLY A 625 6.84 0.00 14.14
N VAL A 626 5.69 -0.59 13.85
CA VAL A 626 4.51 0.08 13.28
C VAL A 626 3.30 -0.25 14.16
N CYS A 627 2.55 0.75 14.59
CA CYS A 627 1.54 0.61 15.64
C CYS A 627 0.18 0.02 15.19
N GLY A 628 0.02 -0.36 13.94
CA GLY A 628 -1.17 -0.95 13.33
C GLY A 628 -0.82 -1.48 11.96
N ASN A 629 -1.83 -1.82 11.15
CA ASN A 629 -1.61 -2.19 9.75
C ASN A 629 -0.75 -1.12 9.07
N GLU A 630 0.25 -1.55 8.33
CA GLU A 630 1.11 -0.60 7.59
C GLU A 630 0.36 -0.02 6.38
N ASP A 631 -0.64 -0.77 5.89
CA ASP A 631 -1.60 -0.43 4.84
C ASP A 631 -0.95 0.05 3.54
N VAL A 632 -0.18 -0.92 2.98
CA VAL A 632 0.35 -0.84 1.62
C VAL A 632 1.14 0.45 1.38
N GLY A 633 1.89 0.88 2.40
CA GLY A 633 2.74 2.07 2.35
C GLY A 633 2.14 3.34 2.97
N GLN A 634 0.87 3.34 3.42
CA GLN A 634 0.22 4.56 3.91
C GLN A 634 0.79 5.03 5.24
N MET A 635 0.93 4.13 6.24
CA MET A 635 1.53 4.48 7.54
C MET A 635 2.96 4.98 7.38
N SER A 636 3.71 4.33 6.51
CA SER A 636 5.08 4.69 6.16
C SER A 636 5.16 6.03 5.42
N ALA A 637 4.26 6.30 4.48
CA ALA A 637 4.20 7.57 3.77
C ALA A 637 3.84 8.74 4.69
N TRP A 638 2.97 8.51 5.69
CA TRP A 638 2.68 9.49 6.71
C TRP A 638 3.97 9.86 7.49
N TYR A 639 4.74 8.84 7.91
CA TYR A 639 6.02 9.08 8.61
C TYR A 639 7.00 9.84 7.74
N VAL A 640 7.19 9.44 6.47
CA VAL A 640 8.11 10.09 5.53
C VAL A 640 7.75 11.57 5.33
N MET A 641 6.47 11.87 5.06
CA MET A 641 6.02 13.25 4.88
C MET A 641 6.16 14.07 6.16
N ALA A 642 5.70 13.54 7.29
CA ALA A 642 5.76 14.22 8.58
C ALA A 642 7.22 14.46 9.03
N ALA A 643 8.13 13.51 8.78
CA ALA A 643 9.56 13.66 9.09
C ALA A 643 10.22 14.78 8.27
N MET A 644 9.72 15.05 7.07
CA MET A 644 10.11 16.22 6.26
C MET A 644 9.39 17.50 6.71
N GLY A 645 8.41 17.42 7.59
CA GLY A 645 7.61 18.55 8.08
C GLY A 645 6.52 18.99 7.11
N LEU A 646 6.03 18.10 6.25
CA LEU A 646 5.01 18.34 5.24
C LEU A 646 3.84 17.36 5.42
N TYR A 647 2.60 17.80 5.21
CA TYR A 647 1.44 16.91 5.13
C TYR A 647 0.28 17.56 4.37
N GLN A 648 -0.30 16.84 3.41
CA GLN A 648 -1.47 17.31 2.67
C GLN A 648 -2.74 16.88 3.42
N VAL A 649 -3.39 17.83 4.12
CA VAL A 649 -4.64 17.57 4.86
C VAL A 649 -5.82 17.43 3.91
N GLU A 650 -5.90 18.35 2.97
CA GLU A 650 -6.98 18.49 2.02
C GLU A 650 -6.59 17.79 0.71
N PRO A 651 -7.10 16.58 0.44
CA PRO A 651 -6.89 15.94 -0.85
C PRO A 651 -7.31 16.88 -1.97
N CYS A 652 -6.58 16.89 -3.08
CA CYS A 652 -6.81 17.82 -4.20
C CYS A 652 -6.61 19.31 -3.90
N GLY A 653 -6.26 19.69 -2.67
CA GLY A 653 -6.04 21.09 -2.30
C GLY A 653 -4.71 21.65 -2.77
N GLY A 654 -3.73 20.79 -3.04
CA GLY A 654 -2.38 21.21 -3.40
C GLY A 654 -1.66 22.01 -2.32
N ILE A 655 -2.12 21.89 -1.06
CA ILE A 655 -1.61 22.61 0.12
C ILE A 655 -1.00 21.61 1.11
N TYR A 656 0.24 21.84 1.49
CA TYR A 656 0.94 21.04 2.48
C TYR A 656 1.07 21.84 3.77
N GLN A 657 0.47 21.34 4.86
CA GLN A 657 0.63 21.88 6.19
C GLN A 657 2.04 21.63 6.70
N LEU A 658 2.59 22.60 7.42
CA LEU A 658 3.95 22.56 7.94
C LEU A 658 3.98 22.21 9.42
N SER A 659 4.93 21.35 9.79
CA SER A 659 5.23 20.97 11.18
C SER A 659 6.75 20.96 11.40
N ALA A 660 7.20 20.93 12.66
CA ALA A 660 8.63 20.84 12.95
C ALA A 660 9.23 19.56 12.36
N PRO A 661 10.13 19.65 11.34
CA PRO A 661 10.70 18.48 10.72
C PRO A 661 11.55 17.67 11.72
N LEU A 662 11.52 16.33 11.59
CA LEU A 662 12.46 15.45 12.26
C LEU A 662 13.82 15.45 11.52
N ALA A 663 13.77 15.50 10.18
CA ALA A 663 14.96 15.55 9.34
C ALA A 663 15.72 16.87 9.51
N ARG A 664 17.06 16.79 9.56
CA ARG A 664 17.94 17.96 9.48
C ARG A 664 17.97 18.57 8.10
N GLU A 665 17.95 17.72 7.12
CA GLU A 665 17.86 18.09 5.72
C GLU A 665 17.17 16.95 4.98
N ALA A 666 16.21 17.28 4.15
CA ALA A 666 15.61 16.36 3.21
C ALA A 666 15.48 17.05 1.85
N SER A 667 15.93 16.41 0.79
CA SER A 667 15.87 16.95 -0.57
C SER A 667 15.37 15.90 -1.56
N PHE A 668 14.58 16.33 -2.51
CA PHE A 668 14.10 15.51 -3.61
C PHE A 668 14.04 16.30 -4.90
N ASP A 669 14.19 15.60 -6.02
CA ASP A 669 14.18 16.24 -7.33
C ASP A 669 12.71 16.41 -7.76
N VAL A 670 12.40 17.64 -8.18
CA VAL A 670 11.13 18.04 -8.76
C VAL A 670 11.29 18.21 -10.27
N ALA A 671 10.24 18.58 -10.99
CA ALA A 671 10.28 18.69 -12.45
C ALA A 671 11.48 19.50 -12.98
N GLU A 672 11.97 19.18 -14.19
CA GLU A 672 12.95 19.92 -14.96
C GLU A 672 14.34 20.07 -14.31
N GLY A 673 14.79 19.07 -13.55
CA GLY A 673 16.11 19.05 -12.93
C GLY A 673 16.28 20.03 -11.77
N LYS A 674 15.17 20.52 -11.22
CA LYS A 674 15.14 21.32 -9.99
C LYS A 674 15.09 20.40 -8.77
N THR A 675 15.61 20.88 -7.65
CA THR A 675 15.56 20.19 -6.36
C THR A 675 14.82 21.07 -5.35
N PHE A 676 13.93 20.45 -4.58
CA PHE A 676 13.35 21.07 -3.39
C PHE A 676 14.03 20.52 -2.15
N THR A 677 14.37 21.39 -1.19
CA THR A 677 15.06 21.01 0.04
C THR A 677 14.33 21.59 1.25
N VAL A 678 14.03 20.73 2.22
CA VAL A 678 13.64 21.17 3.57
C VAL A 678 14.89 21.13 4.46
N ARG A 679 15.19 22.22 5.14
CA ARG A 679 16.36 22.34 6.02
C ARG A 679 15.96 22.82 7.41
N THR A 680 16.44 22.14 8.44
CA THR A 680 16.14 22.42 9.84
C THR A 680 17.34 23.01 10.56
N LYS A 681 17.13 24.11 11.25
CA LYS A 681 18.13 24.78 12.10
C LYS A 681 17.67 24.80 13.56
N GLY A 682 18.59 24.62 14.48
CA GLY A 682 18.28 24.57 15.91
C GLY A 682 17.82 23.21 16.40
N LYS A 683 17.27 23.15 17.61
CA LYS A 683 16.73 21.93 18.25
C LYS A 683 15.40 22.24 18.91
N GLY A 684 14.49 21.27 18.95
CA GLY A 684 13.18 21.35 19.59
C GLY A 684 12.08 20.80 18.70
N THR A 685 10.87 20.80 19.24
CA THR A 685 9.66 20.26 18.60
C THR A 685 8.67 21.35 18.18
N ALA A 686 9.09 22.60 18.13
CA ALA A 686 8.28 23.73 17.69
C ALA A 686 9.09 24.61 16.74
N VAL A 687 8.41 25.27 15.80
CA VAL A 687 9.04 26.15 14.80
C VAL A 687 8.90 27.60 15.23
N LYS A 688 10.04 28.29 15.38
CA LYS A 688 10.10 29.72 15.65
C LYS A 688 9.78 30.53 14.38
N ARG A 689 10.27 30.06 13.21
CA ARG A 689 10.16 30.79 11.96
C ARG A 689 10.38 29.86 10.77
N TRP A 690 9.58 30.08 9.75
CA TRP A 690 9.76 29.50 8.41
C TRP A 690 10.34 30.52 7.43
N LYS A 691 11.16 30.05 6.49
CA LYS A 691 11.60 30.80 5.33
C LYS A 691 11.51 29.95 4.07
N LEU A 692 11.01 30.52 2.99
CA LEU A 692 11.04 29.92 1.65
C LEU A 692 11.99 30.75 0.77
N ASN A 693 13.04 30.13 0.26
CA ASN A 693 14.08 30.79 -0.55
C ASN A 693 14.64 32.06 0.11
N GLY A 694 14.92 31.98 1.43
CA GLY A 694 15.45 33.07 2.22
C GLY A 694 14.42 34.12 2.69
N LYS A 695 13.22 34.13 2.12
CA LYS A 695 12.14 35.05 2.50
C LYS A 695 11.30 34.46 3.64
N ARG A 696 10.93 35.27 4.63
CA ARG A 696 10.05 34.85 5.73
C ARG A 696 8.70 34.40 5.17
N LEU A 697 8.21 33.28 5.70
CA LEU A 697 6.89 32.73 5.40
C LEU A 697 5.99 32.94 6.62
N ASP A 698 4.95 33.77 6.48
CA ASP A 698 4.04 34.15 7.59
C ASP A 698 2.76 33.27 7.63
N ARG A 699 2.88 32.01 7.19
CA ARG A 699 1.81 31.00 7.18
C ARG A 699 2.35 29.64 7.57
N THR A 700 1.46 28.71 7.92
CA THR A 700 1.78 27.34 8.36
C THR A 700 1.63 26.31 7.25
N TYR A 701 1.69 26.71 5.99
CA TYR A 701 1.56 25.83 4.82
C TYR A 701 2.42 26.31 3.66
N ILE A 702 2.65 25.40 2.71
CA ILE A 702 3.28 25.64 1.41
C ILE A 702 2.41 25.00 0.31
N THR A 703 2.43 25.56 -0.90
CA THR A 703 1.67 25.02 -2.03
C THR A 703 2.50 24.01 -2.83
N HIS A 704 1.80 23.14 -3.58
CA HIS A 704 2.42 22.23 -4.52
C HIS A 704 3.28 22.96 -5.55
N ASP A 705 2.77 24.02 -6.13
CA ASP A 705 3.49 24.84 -7.12
C ASP A 705 4.79 25.44 -6.55
N GLU A 706 4.79 25.89 -5.30
CA GLU A 706 5.98 26.40 -4.64
C GLU A 706 7.04 25.30 -4.42
N ILE A 707 6.62 24.07 -4.12
CA ILE A 707 7.52 22.91 -4.02
C ILE A 707 8.08 22.58 -5.41
N MET A 708 7.20 22.51 -6.41
CA MET A 708 7.59 22.15 -7.78
C MET A 708 8.45 23.22 -8.47
N ALA A 709 8.40 24.45 -8.00
CA ALA A 709 9.32 25.49 -8.44
C ALA A 709 10.78 25.25 -8.00
N GLY A 710 11.00 24.33 -7.05
CA GLY A 710 12.29 24.07 -6.44
C GLY A 710 12.70 25.13 -5.42
N GLY A 711 13.82 24.88 -4.73
CA GLY A 711 14.36 25.83 -3.76
C GLY A 711 14.49 25.25 -2.35
N VAL A 712 14.51 26.13 -1.34
CA VAL A 712 14.80 25.74 0.03
C VAL A 712 13.74 26.28 1.00
N LEU A 713 13.10 25.37 1.72
CA LEU A 713 12.24 25.65 2.87
C LEU A 713 13.06 25.47 4.15
N GLU A 714 13.27 26.54 4.92
CA GLU A 714 14.04 26.49 6.16
C GLU A 714 13.11 26.59 7.39
N ALA A 715 13.25 25.62 8.30
CA ALA A 715 12.64 25.64 9.63
C ALA A 715 13.68 26.08 10.68
N GLU A 716 13.44 27.17 11.40
CA GLU A 716 14.20 27.53 12.58
C GLU A 716 13.43 27.04 13.82
N LEU A 717 13.96 26.00 14.48
CA LEU A 717 13.32 25.42 15.66
C LEU A 717 13.58 26.24 16.93
N LYS A 718 12.66 26.11 17.89
CA LYS A 718 12.79 26.59 19.26
C LYS A 718 12.57 25.44 20.23
N LYS A 719 13.23 25.55 21.39
CA LYS A 719 13.03 24.60 22.50
C LYS A 719 11.60 24.66 23.02
#